data_dbc7c5a820375643bd5a4715075401ec
#
_entry.id   dbc7c5a820375643bd5a4715075401ec
#
_cell.length_a   1.000
_cell.length_b   1.000
_cell.length_c   1.000
_cell.angle_alpha   90.00
_cell.angle_beta   90.00
_cell.angle_gamma   90.00
#
_symmetry.space_group_name_H-M   'P 1'
#
loop_
_entity.id
_entity.type
_entity.pdbx_description
1 polymer ?
#
loop_
_entity_poly.entity_id
_entity_poly.type
_entity_poly.pdbx_seq_one_letter_code
_entity_poly.pdbx_strand_id
1 'polypeptide(L)'
;MTSLPVAAVLPELLTALKTAPQVLLSAPTGAGKSTWLPLQLLQQGPVAGKILLLEPRRLAARNVAQRLAEALNEKPGETVGYRMRAQSCVGPRTRLEVVTEGVLTRMIQRDPELRGVGLVILDEFHERSLQADLALALLLDIQQGLRDDLRLLIMSATLDNDKLCQRLPDAPTIVSEGRAFPVERRYQPFAAHLRFDEAVAMATAELLRNENGSLLLFLPGVGEIQRVHEHLASRVGSDVLLCPLYGALSLEAQRKAIVPAPAGMRKVVLATNIAETSLTIEGIRLVVDSAQERVARFDARTGLTRLVTQRISQASMTQRAGRAGRLAPGICLHLLAKEQAERAAAQSDPEILHSDLSGLLMEVLQWGCHDPASLFWLDRPPEVNLQAARRLLLMLGALEGERLSARGQKMAATGNDPRLAAMLVNAGEGDSAATAARLAAILEDPPRGGGTDLSVLFSRRQPGWQQRSQQLLKRLQVRNGEPDSALIMPLLARAFSDRIARRRGQEGRYQLANGMGAMLDADDALGRHEWLIAPLLLQGSASPDARILLAQPLDIASLIQACPDLLRQSDTVEWDEAQGTLKAWRRMRIGQLTVSVQPLAKPSEEELHQAMLNGIRDKGLAVLNWTLEAEQFRLRLHCAAKWLPEYDWPAVDEASLLATLENWLLPHMTGVQSLRSLKSLNVTQALRGLLDYAMLQRLDSELPGHYTVPTGSRITIRYHEDNPPALAVRMQEMFGEAKTPTIAQGRVPLVLELLSPAQRPLQITRDLSAFWQGAYREVQKEMKGRYPKHVWPDDPANTAPTRRTKKYS
;
A
#
# COMPACT_ATOMS: atom_id res chain seq x y z
N MET A 1 9.12 -54.99 -8.04
CA MET A 1 8.49 -53.72 -7.66
C MET A 1 9.54 -52.76 -7.13
N THR A 2 9.89 -51.75 -7.87
CA THR A 2 10.87 -50.75 -7.40
C THR A 2 10.20 -49.97 -6.27
N SER A 3 10.74 -50.08 -5.04
CA SER A 3 10.24 -49.35 -3.91
C SER A 3 10.38 -47.85 -4.11
N LEU A 4 9.35 -47.09 -3.75
CA LEU A 4 9.40 -45.63 -3.79
C LEU A 4 10.49 -45.10 -2.86
N PRO A 5 11.20 -44.02 -3.20
CA PRO A 5 12.29 -43.51 -2.37
C PRO A 5 11.90 -43.20 -0.93
N VAL A 6 10.68 -42.65 -0.71
CA VAL A 6 10.17 -42.32 0.63
C VAL A 6 9.99 -43.57 1.53
N ALA A 7 9.87 -44.74 0.94
CA ALA A 7 9.73 -45.99 1.71
C ALA A 7 10.96 -46.28 2.57
N ALA A 8 12.13 -45.85 2.15
CA ALA A 8 13.39 -46.06 2.91
C ALA A 8 13.41 -45.29 4.23
N VAL A 9 12.76 -44.17 4.33
CA VAL A 9 12.69 -43.33 5.53
C VAL A 9 11.43 -43.52 6.36
N LEU A 10 10.51 -44.40 5.91
CA LEU A 10 9.24 -44.63 6.62
C LEU A 10 9.41 -45.09 8.06
N PRO A 11 10.32 -46.06 8.39
CA PRO A 11 10.52 -46.48 9.77
C PRO A 11 10.97 -45.33 10.69
N GLU A 12 11.90 -44.52 10.23
CA GLU A 12 12.38 -43.34 10.95
C GLU A 12 11.23 -42.30 11.15
N LEU A 13 10.45 -42.06 10.12
CA LEU A 13 9.29 -41.14 10.16
C LEU A 13 8.23 -41.62 11.15
N LEU A 14 7.90 -42.92 11.17
CA LEU A 14 6.96 -43.50 12.11
C LEU A 14 7.43 -43.35 13.57
N THR A 15 8.72 -43.56 13.83
CA THR A 15 9.31 -43.34 15.14
C THR A 15 9.25 -41.86 15.54
N ALA A 16 9.61 -40.97 14.64
CA ALA A 16 9.57 -39.54 14.90
C ALA A 16 8.17 -39.02 15.21
N LEU A 17 7.15 -39.47 14.47
CA LEU A 17 5.74 -39.05 14.68
C LEU A 17 5.15 -39.57 16.00
N LYS A 18 5.71 -40.63 16.58
CA LYS A 18 5.29 -41.12 17.90
C LYS A 18 5.81 -40.22 19.02
N THR A 19 6.94 -39.58 18.85
CA THR A 19 7.69 -38.91 19.92
C THR A 19 7.72 -37.39 19.78
N ALA A 20 7.71 -36.88 18.56
CA ALA A 20 7.81 -35.43 18.29
C ALA A 20 6.46 -34.84 17.84
N PRO A 21 6.10 -33.65 18.34
CA PRO A 21 4.86 -32.99 17.92
C PRO A 21 4.90 -32.50 16.49
N GLN A 22 6.07 -32.05 16.00
CA GLN A 22 6.27 -31.64 14.61
C GLN A 22 7.42 -32.45 14.01
N VAL A 23 7.26 -32.88 12.78
CA VAL A 23 8.28 -33.56 11.98
C VAL A 23 8.39 -32.91 10.62
N LEU A 24 9.62 -32.70 10.17
CA LEU A 24 9.92 -32.16 8.86
C LEU A 24 10.41 -33.29 7.94
N LEU A 25 9.77 -33.39 6.75
CA LEU A 25 10.18 -34.32 5.71
C LEU A 25 10.59 -33.57 4.46
N SER A 26 11.84 -33.72 4.07
CA SER A 26 12.33 -33.25 2.78
C SER A 26 12.38 -34.41 1.82
N ALA A 27 11.61 -34.40 0.78
CA ALA A 27 11.57 -35.41 -0.26
C ALA A 27 11.29 -34.77 -1.63
N PRO A 28 12.07 -35.09 -2.66
CA PRO A 28 11.84 -34.56 -3.99
C PRO A 28 10.52 -35.01 -4.55
N THR A 29 10.02 -34.27 -5.54
CA THR A 29 8.81 -34.64 -6.26
C THR A 29 8.98 -36.02 -6.92
N GLY A 30 7.93 -36.84 -6.82
CA GLY A 30 7.96 -38.21 -7.33
C GLY A 30 8.49 -39.24 -6.36
N ALA A 31 8.92 -38.88 -5.18
CA ALA A 31 9.38 -39.81 -4.13
C ALA A 31 8.25 -40.62 -3.47
N GLY A 32 6.97 -40.29 -3.74
CA GLY A 32 5.81 -40.93 -3.16
C GLY A 32 5.29 -40.27 -1.89
N LYS A 33 5.73 -39.06 -1.58
CA LYS A 33 5.33 -38.34 -0.38
C LYS A 33 3.83 -38.01 -0.32
N SER A 34 3.19 -37.75 -1.45
CA SER A 34 1.76 -37.36 -1.50
C SER A 34 0.83 -38.53 -1.85
N THR A 35 1.29 -39.47 -2.68
CA THR A 35 0.45 -40.56 -3.25
C THR A 35 0.63 -41.90 -2.60
N TRP A 36 1.60 -42.08 -1.74
CA TRP A 36 1.87 -43.35 -1.06
C TRP A 36 2.00 -43.19 0.46
N LEU A 37 2.78 -42.22 0.91
CA LEU A 37 3.12 -42.04 2.32
C LEU A 37 1.90 -41.81 3.22
N PRO A 38 0.93 -40.96 2.89
CA PRO A 38 -0.24 -40.71 3.77
C PRO A 38 -1.01 -42.00 4.07
N LEU A 39 -1.13 -42.87 3.11
CA LEU A 39 -1.81 -44.16 3.27
C LEU A 39 -1.01 -45.09 4.19
N GLN A 40 0.30 -45.12 4.08
CA GLN A 40 1.15 -45.90 4.97
C GLN A 40 1.09 -45.40 6.43
N LEU A 41 1.03 -44.09 6.62
CA LEU A 41 0.83 -43.51 7.95
C LEU A 41 -0.54 -43.85 8.53
N LEU A 42 -1.58 -43.93 7.70
CA LEU A 42 -2.89 -44.35 8.12
C LEU A 42 -2.93 -45.82 8.53
N GLN A 43 -2.33 -46.70 7.72
CA GLN A 43 -2.35 -48.15 7.91
C GLN A 43 -1.46 -48.59 9.06
N GLN A 44 -0.31 -47.94 9.26
CA GLN A 44 0.67 -48.33 10.29
C GLN A 44 0.44 -47.61 11.63
N GLY A 45 -0.52 -46.69 11.70
CA GLY A 45 -1.04 -46.13 12.91
C GLY A 45 -0.06 -45.44 13.84
N PRO A 46 0.84 -44.53 13.37
CA PRO A 46 1.70 -43.80 14.30
C PRO A 46 0.93 -42.90 15.24
N VAL A 47 -0.27 -42.52 14.86
CA VAL A 47 -1.22 -41.71 15.63
C VAL A 47 -2.64 -42.30 15.53
N ALA A 48 -3.44 -42.05 16.55
CA ALA A 48 -4.85 -42.39 16.54
C ALA A 48 -5.68 -41.29 15.85
N GLY A 49 -6.74 -41.66 15.17
CA GLY A 49 -7.68 -40.73 14.57
C GLY A 49 -7.47 -40.52 13.07
N LYS A 50 -8.17 -39.49 12.57
CA LYS A 50 -8.10 -39.10 11.16
C LYS A 50 -6.79 -38.41 10.80
N ILE A 51 -6.43 -38.52 9.54
CA ILE A 51 -5.35 -37.77 8.92
C ILE A 51 -5.95 -36.72 8.00
N LEU A 52 -5.54 -35.46 8.15
CA LEU A 52 -5.80 -34.38 7.22
C LEU A 52 -4.56 -34.13 6.38
N LEU A 53 -4.70 -34.17 5.07
CA LEU A 53 -3.62 -33.90 4.11
C LEU A 53 -3.96 -32.60 3.38
N LEU A 54 -3.17 -31.56 3.64
CA LEU A 54 -3.29 -30.29 2.96
C LEU A 54 -2.58 -30.33 1.61
N GLU A 55 -3.34 -30.15 0.54
CA GLU A 55 -2.82 -29.91 -0.81
C GLU A 55 -3.20 -28.51 -1.29
N PRO A 56 -2.25 -27.67 -1.70
CA PRO A 56 -2.52 -26.27 -2.00
C PRO A 56 -3.40 -26.07 -3.24
N ARG A 57 -3.47 -27.02 -4.15
CA ARG A 57 -4.18 -26.85 -5.43
C ARG A 57 -5.32 -27.85 -5.58
N ARG A 58 -6.49 -27.39 -6.04
CA ARG A 58 -7.72 -28.19 -6.20
C ARG A 58 -7.51 -29.44 -7.06
N LEU A 59 -6.85 -29.28 -8.21
CA LEU A 59 -6.61 -30.38 -9.12
C LEU A 59 -5.69 -31.42 -8.49
N ALA A 60 -4.64 -30.98 -7.81
CA ALA A 60 -3.72 -31.86 -7.08
C ALA A 60 -4.44 -32.59 -5.95
N ALA A 61 -5.24 -31.90 -5.16
CA ALA A 61 -6.02 -32.50 -4.07
C ALA A 61 -6.93 -33.61 -4.55
N ARG A 62 -7.66 -33.38 -5.62
CA ARG A 62 -8.56 -34.40 -6.21
C ARG A 62 -7.77 -35.58 -6.77
N ASN A 63 -6.68 -35.33 -7.50
CA ASN A 63 -5.85 -36.40 -8.08
C ASN A 63 -5.16 -37.24 -7.01
N VAL A 64 -4.67 -36.61 -5.96
CA VAL A 64 -4.06 -37.31 -4.83
C VAL A 64 -5.08 -38.17 -4.11
N ALA A 65 -6.27 -37.63 -3.81
CA ALA A 65 -7.35 -38.40 -3.22
C ALA A 65 -7.78 -39.60 -4.08
N GLN A 66 -7.90 -39.39 -5.40
CA GLN A 66 -8.23 -40.44 -6.36
C GLN A 66 -7.19 -41.56 -6.34
N ARG A 67 -5.89 -41.21 -6.41
CA ARG A 67 -4.79 -42.19 -6.42
C ARG A 67 -4.70 -42.99 -5.10
N LEU A 68 -4.89 -42.31 -3.98
CA LEU A 68 -4.87 -42.94 -2.66
C LEU A 68 -6.05 -43.90 -2.51
N ALA A 69 -7.24 -43.57 -2.99
CA ALA A 69 -8.41 -44.43 -2.99
C ALA A 69 -8.22 -45.64 -3.91
N GLU A 70 -7.68 -45.44 -5.10
CA GLU A 70 -7.38 -46.52 -6.08
C GLU A 70 -6.36 -47.50 -5.50
N ALA A 71 -5.40 -47.07 -4.70
CA ALA A 71 -4.45 -47.94 -4.02
C ALA A 71 -5.14 -48.90 -3.01
N LEU A 72 -6.32 -48.55 -2.54
CA LEU A 72 -7.17 -49.40 -1.68
C LEU A 72 -8.25 -50.16 -2.46
N ASN A 73 -8.29 -50.05 -3.79
CA ASN A 73 -9.37 -50.54 -4.63
C ASN A 73 -10.74 -49.96 -4.23
N GLU A 74 -10.74 -48.70 -3.80
CA GLU A 74 -11.93 -47.96 -3.36
C GLU A 74 -12.16 -46.73 -4.24
N LYS A 75 -13.35 -46.14 -4.10
CA LYS A 75 -13.67 -44.85 -4.70
C LYS A 75 -13.43 -43.75 -3.67
N PRO A 76 -13.10 -42.51 -4.10
CA PRO A 76 -13.08 -41.36 -3.18
C PRO A 76 -14.40 -41.20 -2.43
N GLY A 77 -14.32 -40.91 -1.15
CA GLY A 77 -15.47 -40.83 -0.23
C GLY A 77 -15.66 -42.04 0.67
N GLU A 78 -14.89 -43.09 0.46
CA GLU A 78 -14.80 -44.25 1.37
C GLU A 78 -13.73 -44.01 2.45
N THR A 79 -12.67 -44.77 2.49
CA THR A 79 -11.56 -44.53 3.47
C THR A 79 -10.81 -43.24 3.19
N VAL A 80 -10.63 -42.92 1.92
CA VAL A 80 -10.00 -41.64 1.46
C VAL A 80 -11.06 -40.77 0.83
N GLY A 81 -11.13 -39.54 1.29
CA GLY A 81 -12.00 -38.52 0.73
C GLY A 81 -11.30 -37.21 0.49
N TYR A 82 -11.99 -36.21 -0.05
CA TYR A 82 -11.47 -34.89 -0.25
C TYR A 82 -12.51 -33.80 0.06
N ARG A 83 -12.03 -32.64 0.47
CA ARG A 83 -12.84 -31.42 0.66
C ARG A 83 -12.19 -30.25 -0.03
N MET A 84 -12.93 -29.67 -0.93
CA MET A 84 -12.55 -28.43 -1.63
C MET A 84 -13.65 -27.39 -1.46
N ARG A 85 -13.40 -26.15 -1.84
CA ARG A 85 -14.33 -25.04 -1.64
C ARG A 85 -15.76 -25.28 -2.12
N ALA A 86 -15.92 -25.92 -3.27
CA ALA A 86 -17.23 -26.16 -3.89
C ALA A 86 -17.59 -27.65 -3.97
N GLN A 87 -16.68 -28.55 -3.65
CA GLN A 87 -16.85 -30.00 -3.83
C GLN A 87 -16.34 -30.73 -2.59
N SER A 88 -17.12 -31.67 -2.14
CA SER A 88 -16.79 -32.54 -1.02
C SER A 88 -17.18 -33.97 -1.36
N CYS A 89 -16.25 -34.90 -1.12
CA CYS A 89 -16.48 -36.30 -1.31
C CYS A 89 -15.93 -37.07 -0.10
N VAL A 90 -16.71 -37.09 0.96
CA VAL A 90 -16.37 -37.73 2.22
C VAL A 90 -17.57 -38.50 2.75
N GLY A 91 -17.30 -39.55 3.50
CA GLY A 91 -18.34 -40.39 4.10
C GLY A 91 -18.04 -40.69 5.57
N PRO A 92 -18.92 -41.44 6.23
CA PRO A 92 -18.74 -41.78 7.65
C PRO A 92 -17.54 -42.70 7.93
N ARG A 93 -17.04 -43.42 6.91
CA ARG A 93 -15.84 -44.26 6.99
C ARG A 93 -14.55 -43.56 6.58
N THR A 94 -14.60 -42.28 6.17
CA THR A 94 -13.42 -41.56 5.73
C THR A 94 -12.48 -41.29 6.90
N ARG A 95 -11.25 -41.74 6.77
CA ARG A 95 -10.19 -41.59 7.76
C ARG A 95 -8.99 -40.75 7.27
N LEU A 96 -8.85 -40.60 5.98
CA LEU A 96 -7.87 -39.74 5.33
C LEU A 96 -8.62 -38.74 4.46
N GLU A 97 -8.57 -37.47 4.83
CA GLU A 97 -9.18 -36.38 4.08
C GLU A 97 -8.13 -35.50 3.44
N VAL A 98 -8.16 -35.41 2.11
CA VAL A 98 -7.35 -34.45 1.37
C VAL A 98 -8.10 -33.14 1.31
N VAL A 99 -7.55 -32.08 1.85
CA VAL A 99 -8.19 -30.78 1.97
C VAL A 99 -7.38 -29.69 1.28
N THR A 100 -8.06 -28.72 0.72
CA THR A 100 -7.40 -27.50 0.23
C THR A 100 -7.22 -26.48 1.35
N GLU A 101 -6.34 -25.51 1.15
CA GLU A 101 -5.88 -24.58 2.17
C GLU A 101 -7.02 -23.84 2.89
N GLY A 102 -7.92 -23.19 2.16
CA GLY A 102 -9.03 -22.46 2.76
C GLY A 102 -10.05 -23.34 3.48
N VAL A 103 -10.13 -24.62 3.11
CA VAL A 103 -10.98 -25.62 3.80
C VAL A 103 -10.36 -25.99 5.14
N LEU A 104 -9.06 -26.22 5.20
CA LEU A 104 -8.36 -26.53 6.45
C LEU A 104 -8.51 -25.39 7.47
N THR A 105 -8.27 -24.15 7.07
CA THR A 105 -8.45 -22.98 7.95
C THR A 105 -9.87 -22.93 8.51
N ARG A 106 -10.87 -23.19 7.69
CA ARG A 106 -12.26 -23.22 8.13
C ARG A 106 -12.56 -24.36 9.10
N MET A 107 -12.01 -25.54 8.85
CA MET A 107 -12.15 -26.68 9.78
C MET A 107 -11.57 -26.32 11.15
N ILE A 108 -10.40 -25.67 11.16
CA ILE A 108 -9.74 -25.20 12.39
C ILE A 108 -10.61 -24.15 13.11
N GLN A 109 -11.14 -23.17 12.40
CA GLN A 109 -11.98 -22.12 13.02
C GLN A 109 -13.30 -22.67 13.58
N ARG A 110 -13.88 -23.70 12.94
CA ARG A 110 -15.13 -24.34 13.40
C ARG A 110 -14.93 -25.27 14.57
N ASP A 111 -13.81 -25.95 14.60
CA ASP A 111 -13.43 -26.88 15.66
C ASP A 111 -11.95 -26.68 16.01
N PRO A 112 -11.65 -25.72 16.88
CA PRO A 112 -10.27 -25.40 17.25
C PRO A 112 -9.50 -26.57 17.88
N GLU A 113 -10.18 -27.53 18.45
CA GLU A 113 -9.59 -28.75 18.98
C GLU A 113 -9.33 -29.82 17.92
N LEU A 114 -9.83 -29.65 16.68
CA LEU A 114 -9.74 -30.65 15.61
C LEU A 114 -10.05 -32.06 16.12
N ARG A 115 -11.21 -32.23 16.74
CA ARG A 115 -11.63 -33.46 17.37
C ARG A 115 -11.59 -34.63 16.40
N GLY A 116 -11.03 -35.76 16.83
CA GLY A 116 -10.91 -36.93 15.99
C GLY A 116 -9.77 -36.89 14.98
N VAL A 117 -9.05 -35.79 14.85
CA VAL A 117 -7.86 -35.65 14.01
C VAL A 117 -6.61 -35.95 14.85
N GLY A 118 -5.78 -36.86 14.37
CA GLY A 118 -4.52 -37.22 15.05
C GLY A 118 -3.28 -36.67 14.36
N LEU A 119 -3.34 -36.46 13.05
CA LEU A 119 -2.22 -36.02 12.24
C LEU A 119 -2.71 -35.02 11.17
N VAL A 120 -2.01 -33.92 11.04
CA VAL A 120 -2.15 -32.98 9.91
C VAL A 120 -0.85 -33.00 9.11
N ILE A 121 -0.97 -33.22 7.82
CA ILE A 121 0.17 -33.20 6.88
C ILE A 121 0.03 -31.95 6.03
N LEU A 122 1.06 -31.11 6.08
CA LEU A 122 1.19 -29.93 5.19
C LEU A 122 2.08 -30.30 4.02
N ASP A 123 1.50 -30.55 2.86
CA ASP A 123 2.27 -30.90 1.66
C ASP A 123 2.64 -29.66 0.86
N GLU A 124 3.71 -29.78 0.09
CA GLU A 124 4.23 -28.70 -0.75
C GLU A 124 4.49 -27.38 0.02
N PHE A 125 4.91 -27.48 1.27
CA PHE A 125 5.08 -26.32 2.14
C PHE A 125 6.13 -25.32 1.63
N HIS A 126 7.09 -25.77 0.83
CA HIS A 126 8.08 -24.90 0.18
C HIS A 126 7.48 -23.84 -0.77
N GLU A 127 6.26 -24.03 -1.24
CA GLU A 127 5.55 -23.01 -2.02
C GLU A 127 5.22 -21.76 -1.21
N ARG A 128 5.26 -21.86 0.13
CA ARG A 128 5.07 -20.76 1.05
C ARG A 128 3.86 -19.90 0.69
N SER A 129 2.71 -20.56 0.44
CA SER A 129 1.45 -19.87 0.26
C SER A 129 1.02 -19.16 1.57
N LEU A 130 0.29 -18.07 1.42
CA LEU A 130 -0.25 -17.32 2.56
C LEU A 130 -1.09 -18.20 3.49
N GLN A 131 -1.90 -19.07 2.91
CA GLN A 131 -2.78 -19.96 3.65
C GLN A 131 -2.01 -21.09 4.35
N ALA A 132 -0.93 -21.58 3.77
CA ALA A 132 -0.09 -22.57 4.41
C ALA A 132 0.63 -22.00 5.63
N ASP A 133 1.16 -20.80 5.54
CA ASP A 133 1.76 -20.09 6.66
C ASP A 133 0.75 -19.82 7.78
N LEU A 134 -0.47 -19.43 7.44
CA LEU A 134 -1.56 -19.25 8.40
C LEU A 134 -1.96 -20.58 9.05
N ALA A 135 -2.11 -21.64 8.27
CA ALA A 135 -2.44 -22.97 8.80
C ALA A 135 -1.38 -23.46 9.78
N LEU A 136 -0.10 -23.29 9.45
CA LEU A 136 0.99 -23.62 10.35
C LEU A 136 0.92 -22.84 11.67
N ALA A 137 0.69 -21.53 11.58
CA ALA A 137 0.56 -20.67 12.76
C ALA A 137 -0.57 -21.13 13.69
N LEU A 138 -1.74 -21.42 13.12
CA LEU A 138 -2.90 -21.88 13.89
C LEU A 138 -2.69 -23.29 14.46
N LEU A 139 -2.10 -24.22 13.69
CA LEU A 139 -1.83 -25.59 14.15
C LEU A 139 -0.82 -25.63 15.28
N LEU A 140 0.22 -24.82 15.23
CA LEU A 140 1.18 -24.71 16.31
C LEU A 140 0.54 -24.12 17.58
N ASP A 141 -0.34 -23.16 17.43
CA ASP A 141 -1.12 -22.58 18.55
C ASP A 141 -2.05 -23.63 19.17
N ILE A 142 -2.69 -24.47 18.35
CA ILE A 142 -3.50 -25.63 18.80
C ILE A 142 -2.65 -26.61 19.59
N GLN A 143 -1.50 -27.00 19.08
CA GLN A 143 -0.60 -27.92 19.77
C GLN A 143 -0.16 -27.38 21.11
N GLN A 144 0.15 -26.11 21.19
CA GLN A 144 0.64 -25.47 22.41
C GLN A 144 -0.46 -25.29 23.47
N GLY A 145 -1.67 -24.90 23.06
CA GLY A 145 -2.73 -24.48 23.98
C GLY A 145 -3.89 -25.46 24.14
N LEU A 146 -4.16 -26.33 23.16
CA LEU A 146 -5.37 -27.15 23.12
C LEU A 146 -5.09 -28.66 22.97
N ARG A 147 -4.12 -29.06 22.17
CA ARG A 147 -3.89 -30.44 21.77
C ARG A 147 -2.39 -30.76 21.68
N ASP A 148 -1.79 -31.16 22.76
CA ASP A 148 -0.39 -31.62 22.81
C ASP A 148 -0.16 -33.00 22.11
N ASP A 149 -1.24 -33.75 21.92
CA ASP A 149 -1.24 -35.05 21.22
C ASP A 149 -1.34 -34.94 19.70
N LEU A 150 -1.78 -33.81 19.17
CA LEU A 150 -1.87 -33.57 17.72
C LEU A 150 -0.48 -33.63 17.10
N ARG A 151 -0.32 -34.39 16.02
CA ARG A 151 0.93 -34.49 15.26
C ARG A 151 0.86 -33.66 13.98
N LEU A 152 1.98 -33.07 13.64
CA LEU A 152 2.13 -32.24 12.44
C LEU A 152 3.32 -32.73 11.63
N LEU A 153 3.08 -33.08 10.37
CA LEU A 153 4.10 -33.43 9.39
C LEU A 153 4.15 -32.36 8.31
N ILE A 154 5.29 -31.69 8.20
CA ILE A 154 5.53 -30.67 7.17
C ILE A 154 6.42 -31.27 6.09
N MET A 155 5.88 -31.38 4.89
CA MET A 155 6.58 -31.95 3.74
C MET A 155 6.98 -30.87 2.75
N SER A 156 8.21 -30.97 2.27
CA SER A 156 8.79 -30.03 1.31
C SER A 156 9.56 -30.80 0.23
N ALA A 157 9.59 -30.26 -0.98
CA ALA A 157 10.39 -30.81 -2.09
C ALA A 157 11.84 -30.32 -2.09
N THR A 158 12.16 -29.29 -1.33
CA THR A 158 13.49 -28.68 -1.29
C THR A 158 14.16 -28.89 0.05
N LEU A 159 15.50 -28.96 0.03
CA LEU A 159 16.33 -29.08 1.24
C LEU A 159 16.43 -27.76 2.03
N ASP A 160 15.87 -26.67 1.51
CA ASP A 160 15.95 -25.36 2.15
C ASP A 160 14.96 -25.22 3.31
N ASN A 161 15.07 -26.18 4.21
CA ASN A 161 14.37 -26.16 5.49
C ASN A 161 15.14 -25.35 6.55
N ASP A 162 16.21 -24.65 6.18
CA ASP A 162 17.05 -23.96 7.16
C ASP A 162 16.25 -23.00 8.02
N LYS A 163 15.40 -22.21 7.42
CA LYS A 163 14.55 -21.28 8.16
C LYS A 163 13.50 -21.99 9.01
N LEU A 164 12.87 -23.02 8.47
CA LEU A 164 11.91 -23.86 9.19
C LEU A 164 12.59 -24.63 10.33
N CYS A 165 13.75 -25.21 10.08
CA CYS A 165 14.58 -25.89 11.10
C CYS A 165 15.02 -24.93 12.20
N GLN A 166 15.43 -23.72 11.87
CA GLN A 166 15.81 -22.70 12.85
C GLN A 166 14.62 -22.26 13.73
N ARG A 167 13.44 -22.16 13.15
CA ARG A 167 12.23 -21.74 13.85
C ARG A 167 11.54 -22.86 14.61
N LEU A 168 11.76 -24.11 14.23
CA LEU A 168 11.31 -25.33 14.90
C LEU A 168 12.50 -26.22 15.22
N PRO A 169 13.36 -25.81 16.16
CA PRO A 169 14.65 -26.49 16.41
C PRO A 169 14.48 -27.91 16.99
N ASP A 170 13.37 -28.18 17.65
CA ASP A 170 13.09 -29.48 18.29
C ASP A 170 12.42 -30.46 17.33
N ALA A 171 12.04 -30.03 16.12
CA ALA A 171 11.42 -30.89 15.12
C ALA A 171 12.49 -31.76 14.41
N PRO A 172 12.35 -33.09 14.44
CA PRO A 172 13.24 -33.97 13.66
C PRO A 172 13.11 -33.65 12.17
N THR A 173 14.22 -33.57 11.47
CA THR A 173 14.28 -33.42 10.02
C THR A 173 14.68 -34.72 9.38
N ILE A 174 13.82 -35.27 8.53
CA ILE A 174 14.03 -36.51 7.79
C ILE A 174 14.20 -36.15 6.32
N VAL A 175 15.26 -36.67 5.70
CA VAL A 175 15.56 -36.44 4.29
C VAL A 175 15.40 -37.73 3.51
N SER A 176 14.53 -37.77 2.54
CA SER A 176 14.41 -38.84 1.56
C SER A 176 15.18 -38.45 0.29
N GLU A 177 16.13 -39.26 -0.10
CA GLU A 177 16.79 -39.08 -1.39
C GLU A 177 15.89 -39.59 -2.52
N GLY A 178 15.71 -38.73 -3.53
CA GLY A 178 14.90 -39.08 -4.69
C GLY A 178 15.72 -39.93 -5.69
N ARG A 179 15.00 -40.72 -6.47
CA ARG A 179 15.56 -41.31 -7.69
C ARG A 179 15.26 -40.31 -8.84
N ALA A 180 16.22 -39.44 -9.11
CA ALA A 180 16.19 -38.61 -10.29
C ALA A 180 17.28 -39.05 -11.26
N PHE A 181 16.96 -39.06 -12.52
CA PHE A 181 17.98 -39.21 -13.55
C PHE A 181 18.73 -37.90 -13.72
N PRO A 182 20.01 -37.94 -14.20
CA PRO A 182 20.75 -36.71 -14.42
C PRO A 182 20.08 -35.83 -15.47
N VAL A 183 20.09 -34.52 -15.21
CA VAL A 183 19.60 -33.51 -16.13
C VAL A 183 20.77 -32.64 -16.55
N GLU A 184 21.03 -32.58 -17.84
CA GLU A 184 21.99 -31.64 -18.40
C GLU A 184 21.35 -30.25 -18.46
N ARG A 185 21.89 -29.30 -17.72
CA ARG A 185 21.43 -27.93 -17.70
C ARG A 185 22.24 -27.06 -18.67
N ARG A 186 21.56 -26.49 -19.64
CA ARG A 186 22.12 -25.58 -20.64
C ARG A 186 21.59 -24.17 -20.43
N TYR A 187 22.38 -23.19 -20.80
CA TYR A 187 22.05 -21.78 -20.64
C TYR A 187 22.19 -21.06 -21.98
N GLN A 188 21.13 -20.37 -22.37
CA GLN A 188 21.10 -19.61 -23.63
C GLN A 188 20.34 -18.31 -23.41
N PRO A 189 21.03 -17.16 -23.33
CA PRO A 189 20.36 -15.88 -23.19
C PRO A 189 19.53 -15.55 -24.43
N PHE A 190 18.52 -14.71 -24.24
CA PHE A 190 17.71 -14.19 -25.35
C PHE A 190 18.59 -13.37 -26.31
N ALA A 191 18.35 -13.55 -27.64
CA ALA A 191 18.92 -12.66 -28.62
C ALA A 191 18.27 -11.26 -28.51
N ALA A 192 19.10 -10.23 -28.40
CA ALA A 192 18.65 -8.87 -28.12
C ALA A 192 17.70 -8.27 -29.17
N HIS A 193 17.75 -8.76 -30.40
CA HIS A 193 16.93 -8.29 -31.50
C HIS A 193 15.59 -9.01 -31.65
N LEU A 194 15.35 -10.08 -30.91
CA LEU A 194 14.12 -10.85 -30.96
C LEU A 194 13.16 -10.46 -29.84
N ARG A 195 11.87 -10.50 -30.16
CA ARG A 195 10.83 -10.40 -29.13
C ARG A 195 10.82 -11.67 -28.27
N PHE A 196 10.43 -11.53 -27.01
CA PHE A 196 10.40 -12.63 -26.05
C PHE A 196 9.72 -13.89 -26.60
N ASP A 197 8.49 -13.74 -27.09
CA ASP A 197 7.68 -14.86 -27.56
C ASP A 197 8.33 -15.60 -28.75
N GLU A 198 8.91 -14.86 -29.64
CA GLU A 198 9.61 -15.38 -30.79
C GLU A 198 10.93 -16.08 -30.40
N ALA A 199 11.70 -15.46 -29.52
CA ALA A 199 12.95 -16.03 -29.01
C ALA A 199 12.71 -17.37 -28.30
N VAL A 200 11.68 -17.46 -27.46
CA VAL A 200 11.28 -18.69 -26.78
C VAL A 200 10.86 -19.76 -27.78
N ALA A 201 10.03 -19.41 -28.76
CA ALA A 201 9.56 -20.33 -29.76
C ALA A 201 10.72 -20.89 -30.61
N MET A 202 11.67 -20.02 -31.02
CA MET A 202 12.85 -20.44 -31.76
C MET A 202 13.74 -21.38 -30.98
N ALA A 203 14.05 -21.06 -29.71
CA ALA A 203 14.87 -21.90 -28.86
C ALA A 203 14.22 -23.26 -28.61
N THR A 204 12.91 -23.29 -28.42
CA THR A 204 12.14 -24.52 -28.23
C THR A 204 12.13 -25.38 -29.48
N ALA A 205 11.88 -24.80 -30.64
CA ALA A 205 11.90 -25.51 -31.91
C ALA A 205 13.31 -26.09 -32.23
N GLU A 206 14.35 -25.35 -31.92
CA GLU A 206 15.74 -25.81 -32.10
C GLU A 206 16.05 -27.00 -31.20
N LEU A 207 15.67 -26.95 -29.91
CA LEU A 207 15.88 -28.05 -29.01
C LEU A 207 15.10 -29.31 -29.43
N LEU A 208 13.88 -29.18 -29.94
CA LEU A 208 13.07 -30.27 -30.47
C LEU A 208 13.72 -30.93 -31.71
N ARG A 209 14.39 -30.17 -32.54
CA ARG A 209 15.08 -30.70 -33.73
C ARG A 209 16.34 -31.49 -33.35
N ASN A 210 17.06 -31.04 -32.32
CA ASN A 210 18.34 -31.59 -31.94
C ASN A 210 18.23 -32.74 -30.94
N GLU A 211 17.11 -32.83 -30.22
CA GLU A 211 16.94 -33.81 -29.14
C GLU A 211 15.62 -34.55 -29.28
N ASN A 212 15.57 -35.77 -28.73
CA ASN A 212 14.39 -36.62 -28.76
C ASN A 212 13.59 -36.48 -27.47
N GLY A 213 12.30 -36.76 -27.54
CA GLY A 213 11.40 -36.81 -26.41
C GLY A 213 10.39 -35.65 -26.41
N SER A 214 9.44 -35.74 -25.54
CA SER A 214 8.46 -34.68 -25.29
C SER A 214 9.04 -33.57 -24.43
N LEU A 215 8.53 -32.36 -24.60
CA LEU A 215 9.08 -31.14 -24.01
C LEU A 215 8.06 -30.43 -23.13
N LEU A 216 8.53 -29.91 -22.02
CA LEU A 216 7.78 -29.00 -21.14
C LEU A 216 8.41 -27.61 -21.22
N LEU A 217 7.61 -26.64 -21.62
CA LEU A 217 8.01 -25.24 -21.74
C LEU A 217 7.34 -24.42 -20.65
N PHE A 218 8.16 -23.78 -19.82
CA PHE A 218 7.70 -22.86 -18.75
C PHE A 218 7.64 -21.42 -19.22
N LEU A 219 6.46 -20.82 -19.12
CA LEU A 219 6.16 -19.47 -19.51
C LEU A 219 5.51 -18.68 -18.36
N PRO A 220 5.65 -17.34 -18.31
CA PRO A 220 5.18 -16.56 -17.16
C PRO A 220 3.66 -16.43 -17.08
N GLY A 221 2.93 -16.51 -18.19
CA GLY A 221 1.48 -16.32 -18.18
C GLY A 221 0.76 -16.85 -19.42
N VAL A 222 -0.56 -16.77 -19.38
CA VAL A 222 -1.44 -17.28 -20.44
C VAL A 222 -1.25 -16.55 -21.76
N GLY A 223 -1.05 -15.23 -21.70
CA GLY A 223 -0.80 -14.43 -22.92
C GLY A 223 0.47 -14.87 -23.63
N GLU A 224 1.53 -15.15 -22.91
CA GLU A 224 2.78 -15.67 -23.45
C GLU A 224 2.59 -17.09 -24.00
N ILE A 225 1.83 -17.94 -23.31
CA ILE A 225 1.49 -19.28 -23.80
C ILE A 225 0.80 -19.19 -25.17
N GLN A 226 -0.18 -18.33 -25.35
CA GLN A 226 -0.89 -18.17 -26.61
C GLN A 226 0.01 -17.68 -27.74
N ARG A 227 0.80 -16.63 -27.49
CA ARG A 227 1.71 -16.06 -28.48
C ARG A 227 2.82 -17.03 -28.88
N VAL A 228 3.43 -17.71 -27.89
CA VAL A 228 4.45 -18.73 -28.16
C VAL A 228 3.86 -19.92 -28.90
N HIS A 229 2.65 -20.34 -28.57
CA HIS A 229 1.92 -21.38 -29.30
C HIS A 229 1.76 -21.02 -30.78
N GLU A 230 1.35 -19.81 -31.10
CA GLU A 230 1.23 -19.31 -32.48
C GLU A 230 2.56 -19.35 -33.22
N HIS A 231 3.63 -18.90 -32.57
CA HIS A 231 4.99 -18.94 -33.17
C HIS A 231 5.52 -20.37 -33.34
N LEU A 232 5.21 -21.29 -32.40
CA LEU A 232 5.63 -22.67 -32.50
C LEU A 232 4.87 -23.46 -33.57
N ALA A 233 3.57 -23.20 -33.75
CA ALA A 233 2.74 -23.93 -34.68
C ALA A 233 3.30 -23.94 -36.11
N SER A 234 3.99 -22.87 -36.53
CA SER A 234 4.64 -22.74 -37.82
C SER A 234 6.07 -23.33 -37.87
N ARG A 235 6.64 -23.73 -36.73
CA ARG A 235 8.05 -24.15 -36.61
C ARG A 235 8.22 -25.63 -36.27
N VAL A 236 7.13 -26.33 -35.97
CA VAL A 236 7.14 -27.75 -35.62
C VAL A 236 6.41 -28.58 -36.67
N GLY A 237 6.78 -29.86 -36.77
CA GLY A 237 6.12 -30.80 -37.67
C GLY A 237 4.74 -31.27 -37.19
N SER A 238 4.04 -32.01 -38.04
CA SER A 238 2.72 -32.61 -37.76
C SER A 238 2.78 -33.74 -36.73
N ASP A 239 3.98 -34.20 -36.41
CA ASP A 239 4.25 -35.22 -35.39
C ASP A 239 4.38 -34.62 -33.97
N VAL A 240 4.27 -33.29 -33.84
CA VAL A 240 4.36 -32.58 -32.57
C VAL A 240 3.01 -31.99 -32.18
N LEU A 241 2.52 -32.39 -31.01
CA LEU A 241 1.31 -31.85 -30.42
C LEU A 241 1.65 -30.67 -29.49
N LEU A 242 1.01 -29.55 -29.69
CA LEU A 242 1.12 -28.38 -28.82
C LEU A 242 -0.02 -28.39 -27.79
N CYS A 243 0.31 -28.50 -26.55
CA CYS A 243 -0.67 -28.64 -25.44
C CYS A 243 -0.51 -27.50 -24.43
N PRO A 244 -1.32 -26.44 -24.48
CA PRO A 244 -1.34 -25.45 -23.42
C PRO A 244 -1.76 -26.06 -22.08
N LEU A 245 -1.16 -25.59 -20.97
CA LEU A 245 -1.49 -26.04 -19.62
C LEU A 245 -1.49 -24.87 -18.63
N TYR A 246 -2.67 -24.47 -18.22
CA TYR A 246 -2.87 -23.46 -17.17
C TYR A 246 -4.21 -23.67 -16.45
N GLY A 247 -4.35 -23.11 -15.25
CA GLY A 247 -5.43 -23.43 -14.32
C GLY A 247 -6.86 -23.14 -14.80
N ALA A 248 -7.05 -22.28 -15.80
CA ALA A 248 -8.37 -21.91 -16.32
C ALA A 248 -8.84 -22.79 -17.49
N LEU A 249 -8.03 -23.75 -17.92
CA LEU A 249 -8.45 -24.69 -18.98
C LEU A 249 -9.50 -25.67 -18.47
N SER A 250 -10.29 -26.21 -19.41
CA SER A 250 -11.19 -27.32 -19.13
C SER A 250 -10.40 -28.55 -18.64
N LEU A 251 -11.05 -29.42 -17.85
CA LEU A 251 -10.43 -30.66 -17.38
C LEU A 251 -9.95 -31.55 -18.52
N GLU A 252 -10.67 -31.57 -19.63
CA GLU A 252 -10.30 -32.33 -20.82
C GLU A 252 -9.02 -31.80 -21.46
N ALA A 253 -8.90 -30.45 -21.60
CA ALA A 253 -7.69 -29.82 -22.14
C ALA A 253 -6.50 -30.04 -21.23
N GLN A 254 -6.69 -29.99 -19.91
CA GLN A 254 -5.62 -30.29 -18.94
C GLN A 254 -5.20 -31.76 -19.02
N ARG A 255 -6.12 -32.69 -19.19
CA ARG A 255 -5.81 -34.13 -19.39
C ARG A 255 -4.95 -34.36 -20.62
N LYS A 256 -5.24 -33.72 -21.75
CA LYS A 256 -4.43 -33.83 -22.98
C LYS A 256 -2.98 -33.46 -22.74
N ALA A 257 -2.71 -32.44 -21.90
CA ALA A 257 -1.37 -32.03 -21.56
C ALA A 257 -0.67 -33.00 -20.62
N ILE A 258 -1.39 -33.70 -19.76
CA ILE A 258 -0.84 -34.57 -18.72
C ILE A 258 -0.53 -35.97 -19.23
N VAL A 259 -1.38 -36.56 -20.05
CA VAL A 259 -1.22 -37.94 -20.57
C VAL A 259 -0.05 -38.01 -21.56
N PRO A 260 0.62 -39.18 -21.71
CA PRO A 260 1.66 -39.34 -22.70
C PRO A 260 1.19 -39.04 -24.12
N ALA A 261 2.10 -38.61 -24.98
CA ALA A 261 1.81 -38.42 -26.40
C ALA A 261 1.46 -39.77 -27.04
N PRO A 262 0.55 -39.83 -28.06
CA PRO A 262 0.29 -41.04 -28.83
C PRO A 262 1.57 -41.60 -29.43
N ALA A 263 1.57 -42.91 -29.71
CA ALA A 263 2.70 -43.59 -30.32
C ALA A 263 3.12 -42.90 -31.64
N GLY A 264 4.41 -42.68 -31.79
CA GLY A 264 4.99 -41.98 -32.94
C GLY A 264 4.86 -40.46 -32.94
N MET A 265 4.27 -39.88 -31.90
CA MET A 265 4.11 -38.45 -31.71
C MET A 265 4.90 -37.92 -30.53
N ARG A 266 5.21 -36.68 -30.57
CA ARG A 266 5.82 -35.88 -29.46
C ARG A 266 4.84 -34.81 -29.01
N LYS A 267 4.95 -34.39 -27.79
CA LYS A 267 4.19 -33.22 -27.30
C LYS A 267 5.09 -32.12 -26.78
N VAL A 268 4.65 -30.91 -26.91
CA VAL A 268 5.16 -29.73 -26.22
C VAL A 268 4.06 -29.20 -25.32
N VAL A 269 4.30 -29.25 -24.03
CA VAL A 269 3.39 -28.69 -23.04
C VAL A 269 3.83 -27.27 -22.72
N LEU A 270 3.00 -26.27 -23.05
CA LEU A 270 3.25 -24.89 -22.73
C LEU A 270 2.54 -24.56 -21.43
N ALA A 271 3.30 -24.42 -20.35
CA ALA A 271 2.74 -24.29 -19.01
C ALA A 271 3.27 -23.07 -18.26
N THR A 272 2.47 -22.63 -17.31
CA THR A 272 2.94 -21.73 -16.25
C THR A 272 3.57 -22.54 -15.12
N ASN A 273 3.89 -21.87 -14.02
CA ASN A 273 4.44 -22.53 -12.81
C ASN A 273 3.54 -23.66 -12.23
N ILE A 274 2.33 -23.84 -12.75
CA ILE A 274 1.47 -24.98 -12.35
C ILE A 274 2.15 -26.33 -12.59
N ALA A 275 2.99 -26.42 -13.60
CA ALA A 275 3.73 -27.64 -13.93
C ALA A 275 5.05 -27.79 -13.15
N GLU A 276 5.40 -26.83 -12.30
CA GLU A 276 6.66 -26.85 -11.56
C GLU A 276 6.68 -27.89 -10.44
N THR A 277 5.60 -28.02 -9.69
CA THR A 277 5.54 -28.89 -8.52
C THR A 277 4.37 -29.86 -8.51
N SER A 278 3.16 -29.39 -8.63
CA SER A 278 1.93 -30.12 -8.24
C SER A 278 1.41 -31.13 -9.27
N LEU A 279 1.87 -31.07 -10.52
CA LEU A 279 1.38 -31.95 -11.58
C LEU A 279 2.47 -32.87 -12.09
N THR A 280 2.16 -34.15 -12.23
CA THR A 280 3.02 -35.09 -12.95
C THR A 280 2.60 -35.11 -14.40
N ILE A 281 3.47 -34.65 -15.28
CA ILE A 281 3.28 -34.71 -16.73
C ILE A 281 4.11 -35.87 -17.24
N GLU A 282 3.45 -36.84 -17.85
CA GLU A 282 4.11 -38.07 -18.26
C GLU A 282 4.86 -37.86 -19.58
N GLY A 283 5.98 -38.55 -19.73
CA GLY A 283 6.75 -38.62 -20.98
C GLY A 283 7.72 -37.43 -21.25
N ILE A 284 7.88 -36.52 -20.29
CA ILE A 284 8.76 -35.34 -20.45
C ILE A 284 10.22 -35.75 -20.28
N ARG A 285 11.06 -35.39 -21.26
CA ARG A 285 12.51 -35.54 -21.27
C ARG A 285 13.24 -34.20 -21.48
N LEU A 286 12.58 -33.25 -22.10
CA LEU A 286 13.13 -31.95 -22.39
C LEU A 286 12.37 -30.88 -21.63
N VAL A 287 13.10 -29.89 -21.09
CA VAL A 287 12.53 -28.70 -20.46
C VAL A 287 13.14 -27.45 -21.09
N VAL A 288 12.29 -26.51 -21.47
CA VAL A 288 12.70 -25.14 -21.78
C VAL A 288 12.14 -24.24 -20.69
N ASP A 289 13.01 -23.56 -20.01
CA ASP A 289 12.69 -22.64 -18.91
C ASP A 289 12.92 -21.21 -19.36
N SER A 290 11.86 -20.44 -19.51
CA SER A 290 11.95 -19.00 -19.81
C SER A 290 12.59 -18.20 -18.67
N ALA A 291 12.83 -18.79 -17.53
CA ALA A 291 13.38 -18.20 -16.32
C ALA A 291 12.55 -17.03 -15.77
N GLN A 292 11.27 -16.96 -16.15
CA GLN A 292 10.34 -15.92 -15.74
C GLN A 292 9.09 -16.53 -15.11
N GLU A 293 8.51 -15.76 -14.21
CA GLU A 293 7.22 -16.04 -13.59
C GLU A 293 6.40 -14.76 -13.47
N ARG A 294 5.10 -14.92 -13.37
CA ARG A 294 4.18 -13.82 -13.06
C ARG A 294 3.63 -13.99 -11.67
N VAL A 295 3.88 -13.01 -10.83
CA VAL A 295 3.46 -13.00 -9.43
C VAL A 295 2.53 -11.83 -9.15
N ALA A 296 1.60 -12.04 -8.25
CA ALA A 296 0.74 -11.00 -7.73
C ALA A 296 1.46 -10.25 -6.59
N ARG A 297 1.49 -8.92 -6.66
CA ARG A 297 2.04 -8.05 -5.61
C ARG A 297 1.03 -7.02 -5.17
N PHE A 298 0.73 -7.03 -3.91
CA PHE A 298 -0.17 -6.06 -3.29
C PHE A 298 0.56 -4.74 -3.02
N ASP A 299 -0.06 -3.64 -3.40
CA ASP A 299 0.40 -2.29 -3.08
C ASP A 299 -0.48 -1.73 -1.95
N ALA A 300 0.07 -1.63 -0.76
CA ALA A 300 -0.64 -1.14 0.42
C ALA A 300 -1.11 0.33 0.28
N ARG A 301 -0.44 1.11 -0.57
CA ARG A 301 -0.80 2.51 -0.82
C ARG A 301 -2.06 2.61 -1.65
N THR A 302 -2.22 1.75 -2.63
CA THR A 302 -3.35 1.78 -3.57
C THR A 302 -4.47 0.81 -3.19
N GLY A 303 -4.18 -0.18 -2.34
CA GLY A 303 -5.12 -1.27 -2.03
C GLY A 303 -5.37 -2.21 -3.20
N LEU A 304 -4.55 -2.17 -4.24
CA LEU A 304 -4.68 -3.01 -5.42
C LEU A 304 -3.52 -3.99 -5.54
N THR A 305 -3.84 -5.14 -6.13
CA THR A 305 -2.85 -6.13 -6.52
C THR A 305 -2.48 -5.93 -7.98
N ARG A 306 -1.19 -5.94 -8.29
CA ARG A 306 -0.68 -5.92 -9.65
C ARG A 306 0.05 -7.21 -9.97
N LEU A 307 0.00 -7.62 -11.23
CA LEU A 307 0.78 -8.73 -11.75
C LEU A 307 2.15 -8.20 -12.22
N VAL A 308 3.21 -8.79 -11.70
CA VAL A 308 4.59 -8.45 -12.04
C VAL A 308 5.26 -9.66 -12.65
N THR A 309 5.90 -9.48 -13.79
CA THR A 309 6.77 -10.50 -14.38
C THR A 309 8.18 -10.30 -13.85
N GLN A 310 8.73 -11.35 -13.27
CA GLN A 310 10.06 -11.33 -12.65
C GLN A 310 10.85 -12.58 -12.99
N ARG A 311 12.16 -12.55 -12.73
CA ARG A 311 13.02 -13.72 -12.79
C ARG A 311 12.68 -14.67 -11.65
N ILE A 312 12.67 -15.96 -11.94
CA ILE A 312 12.47 -17.01 -10.94
C ILE A 312 13.72 -17.19 -10.08
N SER A 313 13.53 -17.82 -8.92
CA SER A 313 14.61 -18.18 -8.01
C SER A 313 15.44 -19.36 -8.55
N GLN A 314 16.64 -19.55 -7.96
CA GLN A 314 17.48 -20.72 -8.25
C GLN A 314 16.77 -22.03 -7.90
N ALA A 315 16.06 -22.06 -6.78
CA ALA A 315 15.26 -23.22 -6.38
C ALA A 315 14.18 -23.57 -7.41
N SER A 316 13.49 -22.56 -7.93
CA SER A 316 12.50 -22.75 -8.99
C SER A 316 13.12 -23.26 -10.29
N MET A 317 14.27 -22.73 -10.69
CA MET A 317 15.03 -23.21 -11.86
C MET A 317 15.39 -24.71 -11.70
N THR A 318 15.83 -25.10 -10.52
CA THR A 318 16.18 -26.51 -10.19
C THR A 318 14.96 -27.42 -10.24
N GLN A 319 13.83 -26.97 -9.70
CA GLN A 319 12.58 -27.75 -9.77
C GLN A 319 12.08 -27.91 -11.21
N ARG A 320 12.11 -26.83 -12.02
CA ARG A 320 11.76 -26.88 -13.43
C ARG A 320 12.67 -27.84 -14.20
N ALA A 321 13.98 -27.74 -13.99
CA ALA A 321 14.94 -28.66 -14.60
C ALA A 321 14.69 -30.11 -14.20
N GLY A 322 14.37 -30.37 -12.96
CA GLY A 322 14.09 -31.73 -12.45
C GLY A 322 12.93 -32.43 -13.14
N ARG A 323 12.05 -31.67 -13.81
CA ARG A 323 10.96 -32.27 -14.62
C ARG A 323 11.46 -33.09 -15.80
N ALA A 324 12.64 -32.79 -16.32
CA ALA A 324 13.27 -33.49 -17.42
C ALA A 324 13.87 -34.86 -17.00
N GLY A 325 14.22 -35.04 -15.72
CA GLY A 325 14.93 -36.21 -15.20
C GLY A 325 14.06 -37.24 -14.47
N ARG A 326 12.76 -37.26 -14.67
CA ARG A 326 11.86 -38.18 -13.92
C ARG A 326 11.89 -39.62 -14.42
N LEU A 327 11.94 -39.84 -15.71
CA LEU A 327 11.81 -41.13 -16.35
C LEU A 327 13.11 -41.62 -17.01
N ALA A 328 13.94 -40.69 -17.44
CA ALA A 328 15.21 -40.95 -18.12
C ALA A 328 16.12 -39.73 -17.97
N PRO A 329 17.42 -39.84 -18.29
CA PRO A 329 18.27 -38.68 -18.38
C PRO A 329 17.68 -37.61 -19.35
N GLY A 330 17.63 -36.39 -18.89
CA GLY A 330 16.96 -35.28 -19.61
C GLY A 330 17.85 -34.08 -19.82
N ILE A 331 17.26 -33.07 -20.47
CA ILE A 331 17.92 -31.80 -20.80
C ILE A 331 16.99 -30.68 -20.40
N CYS A 332 17.57 -29.67 -19.72
CA CYS A 332 16.88 -28.41 -19.43
C CYS A 332 17.65 -27.24 -20.04
N LEU A 333 16.97 -26.49 -20.89
CA LEU A 333 17.50 -25.27 -21.48
C LEU A 333 16.91 -24.07 -20.73
N HIS A 334 17.76 -23.38 -19.96
CA HIS A 334 17.40 -22.12 -19.32
C HIS A 334 17.69 -20.95 -20.24
N LEU A 335 16.69 -20.09 -20.51
CA LEU A 335 16.82 -18.98 -21.43
C LEU A 335 17.34 -17.71 -20.75
N LEU A 336 18.49 -17.86 -20.12
CA LEU A 336 19.26 -16.74 -19.55
C LEU A 336 20.75 -17.15 -19.50
N ALA A 337 21.63 -16.17 -19.27
CA ALA A 337 23.03 -16.44 -19.08
C ALA A 337 23.28 -17.18 -17.75
N LYS A 338 24.27 -18.04 -17.69
CA LYS A 338 24.62 -18.83 -16.52
C LYS A 338 24.91 -17.94 -15.30
N GLU A 339 25.61 -16.85 -15.50
CA GLU A 339 25.93 -15.88 -14.46
C GLU A 339 24.67 -15.18 -13.91
N GLN A 340 23.67 -14.98 -14.75
CA GLN A 340 22.36 -14.44 -14.32
C GLN A 340 21.58 -15.47 -13.47
N ALA A 341 21.67 -16.74 -13.83
CA ALA A 341 21.06 -17.81 -13.05
C ALA A 341 21.73 -17.95 -11.66
N GLU A 342 23.06 -17.88 -11.61
CA GLU A 342 23.84 -17.96 -10.37
C GLU A 342 23.61 -16.75 -9.43
N ARG A 343 23.26 -15.58 -9.99
CA ARG A 343 22.93 -14.36 -9.24
C ARG A 343 21.45 -14.22 -8.87
N ALA A 344 20.61 -15.12 -9.35
CA ALA A 344 19.19 -15.09 -8.97
C ALA A 344 19.03 -15.35 -7.47
N ALA A 345 17.92 -14.91 -6.90
CA ALA A 345 17.60 -15.20 -5.51
C ALA A 345 17.58 -16.72 -5.27
N ALA A 346 18.10 -17.17 -4.15
CA ALA A 346 18.16 -18.60 -3.83
C ALA A 346 16.76 -19.22 -3.76
N GLN A 347 15.82 -18.51 -3.14
CA GLN A 347 14.42 -18.91 -2.93
C GLN A 347 13.47 -17.81 -3.39
N SER A 348 12.23 -18.19 -3.73
CA SER A 348 11.15 -17.25 -3.96
C SER A 348 10.66 -16.65 -2.65
N ASP A 349 10.25 -15.37 -2.70
CA ASP A 349 9.67 -14.72 -1.53
C ASP A 349 8.35 -15.37 -1.12
N PRO A 350 8.08 -15.54 0.18
CA PRO A 350 6.79 -16.02 0.64
C PRO A 350 5.65 -15.07 0.29
N GLU A 351 4.47 -15.60 -0.01
CA GLU A 351 3.29 -14.77 -0.33
C GLU A 351 2.93 -13.78 0.77
N ILE A 352 3.16 -14.12 2.03
CA ILE A 352 2.84 -13.26 3.18
C ILE A 352 3.52 -11.88 3.11
N LEU A 353 4.66 -11.79 2.45
CA LEU A 353 5.40 -10.54 2.30
C LEU A 353 4.81 -9.61 1.23
N HIS A 354 3.98 -10.13 0.32
CA HIS A 354 3.53 -9.42 -0.87
C HIS A 354 2.03 -9.44 -1.10
N SER A 355 1.27 -10.11 -0.25
CA SER A 355 -0.18 -10.29 -0.44
C SER A 355 -1.01 -9.24 0.29
N ASP A 356 -2.25 -9.08 -0.15
CA ASP A 356 -3.29 -8.47 0.65
C ASP A 356 -3.55 -9.34 1.89
N LEU A 357 -3.40 -8.75 3.06
CA LEU A 357 -3.54 -9.45 4.33
C LEU A 357 -4.91 -9.29 5.00
N SER A 358 -5.89 -8.70 4.32
CA SER A 358 -7.22 -8.46 4.91
C SER A 358 -7.94 -9.76 5.31
N GLY A 359 -7.87 -10.76 4.47
CA GLY A 359 -8.41 -12.09 4.78
C GLY A 359 -7.67 -12.78 5.92
N LEU A 360 -6.34 -12.74 5.90
CA LEU A 360 -5.49 -13.29 6.96
C LEU A 360 -5.78 -12.60 8.31
N LEU A 361 -5.84 -11.28 8.32
CA LEU A 361 -6.12 -10.53 9.53
C LEU A 361 -7.49 -10.88 10.12
N MET A 362 -8.50 -11.02 9.28
CA MET A 362 -9.84 -11.43 9.71
C MET A 362 -9.83 -12.83 10.32
N GLU A 363 -9.09 -13.78 9.74
CA GLU A 363 -8.92 -15.13 10.29
C GLU A 363 -8.19 -15.12 11.64
N VAL A 364 -7.13 -14.33 11.75
CA VAL A 364 -6.36 -14.20 13.00
C VAL A 364 -7.20 -13.56 14.11
N LEU A 365 -7.99 -12.54 13.77
CA LEU A 365 -8.91 -11.91 14.73
C LEU A 365 -10.07 -12.85 15.13
N GLN A 366 -10.58 -13.65 14.21
CA GLN A 366 -11.59 -14.68 14.49
C GLN A 366 -11.03 -15.75 15.43
N TRP A 367 -9.76 -16.10 15.29
CA TRP A 367 -9.06 -17.02 16.17
C TRP A 367 -8.94 -16.49 17.62
N GLY A 368 -9.16 -15.20 17.81
CA GLY A 368 -9.05 -14.52 19.11
C GLY A 368 -7.70 -13.86 19.36
N CYS A 369 -6.85 -13.82 18.36
CA CYS A 369 -5.54 -13.15 18.43
C CYS A 369 -5.67 -11.70 17.96
N HIS A 370 -5.51 -10.72 18.86
CA HIS A 370 -5.63 -9.31 18.53
C HIS A 370 -4.34 -8.72 17.95
N ASP A 371 -3.20 -9.27 18.34
CA ASP A 371 -1.90 -8.93 17.79
C ASP A 371 -1.38 -10.06 16.90
N PRO A 372 -1.43 -9.92 15.58
CA PRO A 372 -0.91 -10.94 14.66
C PRO A 372 0.54 -11.34 14.93
N ALA A 373 1.36 -10.41 15.45
CA ALA A 373 2.77 -10.67 15.74
C ALA A 373 2.97 -11.70 16.86
N SER A 374 1.96 -11.97 17.69
CA SER A 374 2.03 -12.95 18.77
C SER A 374 1.94 -14.41 18.32
N LEU A 375 1.47 -14.65 17.09
CA LEU A 375 1.46 -15.98 16.49
C LEU A 375 2.84 -16.35 15.93
N PHE A 376 3.02 -17.65 15.70
CA PHE A 376 4.21 -18.16 15.03
C PHE A 376 4.18 -17.84 13.54
N TRP A 377 5.18 -17.13 13.05
CA TRP A 377 5.38 -16.85 11.64
C TRP A 377 6.80 -17.19 11.24
N LEU A 378 6.98 -17.89 10.13
CA LEU A 378 8.30 -18.07 9.53
C LEU A 378 8.84 -16.74 9.02
N ASP A 379 8.00 -15.99 8.35
CA ASP A 379 8.21 -14.58 7.98
C ASP A 379 7.09 -13.75 8.54
N ARG A 380 7.42 -12.68 9.24
CA ARG A 380 6.40 -11.80 9.83
C ARG A 380 5.60 -11.09 8.76
N PRO A 381 4.27 -11.00 8.92
CA PRO A 381 3.46 -10.17 8.04
C PRO A 381 3.97 -8.72 8.07
N PRO A 382 4.14 -8.06 6.91
CA PRO A 382 4.56 -6.66 6.87
C PRO A 382 3.55 -5.75 7.56
N GLU A 383 4.01 -4.87 8.44
CA GLU A 383 3.14 -3.96 9.19
C GLU A 383 2.34 -3.03 8.26
N VAL A 384 2.93 -2.57 7.17
CA VAL A 384 2.26 -1.71 6.18
C VAL A 384 1.05 -2.42 5.56
N ASN A 385 1.19 -3.71 5.24
CA ASN A 385 0.12 -4.53 4.69
C ASN A 385 -0.96 -4.84 5.73
N LEU A 386 -0.57 -5.09 6.98
CA LEU A 386 -1.52 -5.25 8.09
C LEU A 386 -2.32 -3.99 8.36
N GLN A 387 -1.71 -2.81 8.29
CA GLN A 387 -2.42 -1.55 8.44
C GLN A 387 -3.39 -1.29 7.29
N ALA A 388 -3.00 -1.61 6.05
CA ALA A 388 -3.93 -1.56 4.92
C ALA A 388 -5.12 -2.51 5.11
N ALA A 389 -4.86 -3.70 5.62
CA ALA A 389 -5.90 -4.68 5.97
C ALA A 389 -6.85 -4.14 7.06
N ARG A 390 -6.33 -3.51 8.11
CA ARG A 390 -7.14 -2.88 9.16
C ARG A 390 -8.03 -1.76 8.62
N ARG A 391 -7.49 -0.90 7.77
CA ARG A 391 -8.28 0.17 7.12
C ARG A 391 -9.42 -0.39 6.29
N LEU A 392 -9.18 -1.45 5.52
CA LEU A 392 -10.24 -2.10 4.75
C LEU A 392 -11.31 -2.69 5.66
N LEU A 393 -10.93 -3.44 6.68
CA LEU A 393 -11.88 -4.04 7.63
C LEU A 393 -12.68 -2.98 8.41
N LEU A 394 -12.08 -1.86 8.76
CA LEU A 394 -12.79 -0.71 9.34
C LEU A 394 -13.81 -0.13 8.37
N MET A 395 -13.42 0.10 7.12
CA MET A 395 -14.32 0.59 6.07
C MET A 395 -15.53 -0.33 5.88
N LEU A 396 -15.32 -1.64 5.96
CA LEU A 396 -16.39 -2.64 5.83
C LEU A 396 -17.23 -2.80 7.10
N GLY A 397 -16.90 -2.10 8.18
CA GLY A 397 -17.59 -2.23 9.46
C GLY A 397 -17.30 -3.55 10.20
N ALA A 398 -16.21 -4.22 9.85
CA ALA A 398 -15.81 -5.50 10.44
C ALA A 398 -15.09 -5.36 11.78
N LEU A 399 -14.58 -4.17 12.10
CA LEU A 399 -13.83 -3.91 13.33
C LEU A 399 -14.54 -2.94 14.24
N GLU A 400 -14.38 -3.20 15.52
CA GLU A 400 -14.73 -2.31 16.62
C GLU A 400 -13.52 -2.24 17.56
N GLY A 401 -12.76 -1.16 17.44
CA GLY A 401 -11.42 -1.07 17.99
C GLY A 401 -10.47 -2.08 17.35
N GLU A 402 -9.84 -2.92 18.14
CA GLU A 402 -8.90 -3.96 17.68
C GLU A 402 -9.55 -5.34 17.49
N ARG A 403 -10.85 -5.44 17.73
CA ARG A 403 -11.59 -6.71 17.66
C ARG A 403 -12.58 -6.73 16.51
N LEU A 404 -13.01 -7.92 16.13
CA LEU A 404 -14.12 -8.07 15.21
C LEU A 404 -15.41 -7.52 15.84
N SER A 405 -16.11 -6.67 15.09
CA SER A 405 -17.49 -6.27 15.41
C SER A 405 -18.45 -7.46 15.30
N ALA A 406 -19.69 -7.31 15.74
CA ALA A 406 -20.74 -8.31 15.50
C ALA A 406 -20.88 -8.63 14.00
N ARG A 407 -20.80 -7.60 13.16
CA ARG A 407 -20.75 -7.75 11.69
C ARG A 407 -19.50 -8.50 11.25
N GLY A 408 -18.35 -8.15 11.77
CA GLY A 408 -17.07 -8.78 11.44
C GLY A 408 -17.05 -10.27 11.80
N GLN A 409 -17.65 -10.67 12.91
CA GLN A 409 -17.80 -12.09 13.28
C GLN A 409 -18.65 -12.85 12.27
N LYS A 410 -19.77 -12.27 11.84
CA LYS A 410 -20.61 -12.87 10.78
C LYS A 410 -19.87 -12.97 9.44
N MET A 411 -19.11 -11.92 9.10
CA MET A 411 -18.27 -11.92 7.90
C MET A 411 -17.22 -13.03 7.94
N ALA A 412 -16.50 -13.16 9.02
CA ALA A 412 -15.48 -14.19 9.21
C ALA A 412 -16.06 -15.61 9.08
N ALA A 413 -17.26 -15.85 9.62
CA ALA A 413 -17.96 -17.12 9.54
C ALA A 413 -18.32 -17.52 8.09
N THR A 414 -18.42 -16.58 7.16
CA THR A 414 -18.68 -16.89 5.74
C THR A 414 -17.51 -17.59 5.06
N GLY A 415 -16.28 -17.31 5.52
CA GLY A 415 -15.03 -17.80 4.92
C GLY A 415 -14.78 -17.26 3.52
N ASN A 416 -15.35 -16.12 3.19
CA ASN A 416 -15.15 -15.41 1.93
C ASN A 416 -14.10 -14.29 2.08
N ASP A 417 -13.68 -13.74 0.95
CA ASP A 417 -12.98 -12.47 0.91
C ASP A 417 -13.74 -11.41 1.73
N PRO A 418 -13.07 -10.53 2.49
CA PRO A 418 -13.74 -9.58 3.37
C PRO A 418 -14.78 -8.70 2.68
N ARG A 419 -14.54 -8.24 1.46
CA ARG A 419 -15.51 -7.43 0.70
C ARG A 419 -16.76 -8.24 0.34
N LEU A 420 -16.57 -9.45 -0.15
CA LEU A 420 -17.68 -10.33 -0.48
C LEU A 420 -18.43 -10.78 0.78
N ALA A 421 -17.72 -11.04 1.85
CA ALA A 421 -18.31 -11.33 3.16
C ALA A 421 -19.17 -10.18 3.66
N ALA A 422 -18.69 -8.93 3.55
CA ALA A 422 -19.45 -7.74 3.93
C ALA A 422 -20.72 -7.60 3.08
N MET A 423 -20.62 -7.80 1.77
CA MET A 423 -21.76 -7.76 0.87
C MET A 423 -22.82 -8.80 1.24
N LEU A 424 -22.40 -10.04 1.51
CA LEU A 424 -23.29 -11.14 1.89
C LEU A 424 -23.99 -10.88 3.22
N VAL A 425 -23.26 -10.42 4.22
CA VAL A 425 -23.80 -10.14 5.56
C VAL A 425 -24.73 -8.93 5.55
N ASN A 426 -24.41 -7.89 4.78
CA ASN A 426 -25.23 -6.68 4.67
C ASN A 426 -26.52 -6.89 3.86
N ALA A 427 -26.57 -7.92 3.03
CA ALA A 427 -27.73 -8.19 2.18
C ALA A 427 -29.00 -8.59 2.94
N GLY A 428 -28.87 -9.13 4.15
CA GLY A 428 -30.02 -9.61 4.92
C GLY A 428 -30.62 -10.90 4.35
N GLU A 429 -31.90 -10.90 4.03
CA GLU A 429 -32.65 -12.07 3.58
C GLU A 429 -33.37 -11.82 2.24
N GLY A 430 -33.92 -12.89 1.67
CA GLY A 430 -34.76 -12.80 0.49
C GLY A 430 -34.00 -12.48 -0.79
N ASP A 431 -34.58 -11.62 -1.62
CA ASP A 431 -34.05 -11.27 -2.95
C ASP A 431 -32.68 -10.60 -2.85
N SER A 432 -32.47 -9.79 -1.83
CA SER A 432 -31.18 -9.15 -1.57
C SER A 432 -30.09 -10.18 -1.26
N ALA A 433 -30.38 -11.15 -0.41
CA ALA A 433 -29.45 -12.25 -0.11
C ALA A 433 -29.17 -13.11 -1.36
N ALA A 434 -30.19 -13.43 -2.15
CA ALA A 434 -30.03 -14.18 -3.39
C ALA A 434 -29.17 -13.42 -4.41
N THR A 435 -29.37 -12.11 -4.52
CA THR A 435 -28.58 -11.23 -5.39
C THR A 435 -27.13 -11.17 -4.93
N ALA A 436 -26.89 -10.95 -3.64
CA ALA A 436 -25.54 -10.91 -3.07
C ALA A 436 -24.80 -12.24 -3.25
N ALA A 437 -25.48 -13.37 -3.04
CA ALA A 437 -24.89 -14.68 -3.24
C ALA A 437 -24.49 -14.94 -4.70
N ARG A 438 -25.31 -14.51 -5.66
CA ARG A 438 -24.98 -14.59 -7.09
C ARG A 438 -23.80 -13.68 -7.45
N LEU A 439 -23.79 -12.45 -6.98
CA LEU A 439 -22.66 -11.53 -7.18
C LEU A 439 -21.36 -12.09 -6.59
N ALA A 440 -21.42 -12.61 -5.38
CA ALA A 440 -20.26 -13.23 -4.74
C ALA A 440 -19.75 -14.44 -5.55
N ALA A 441 -20.63 -15.29 -6.04
CA ALA A 441 -20.25 -16.44 -6.86
C ALA A 441 -19.55 -16.00 -8.16
N ILE A 442 -20.02 -14.94 -8.82
CA ILE A 442 -19.40 -14.39 -10.03
C ILE A 442 -18.04 -13.77 -9.71
N LEU A 443 -17.96 -12.96 -8.65
CA LEU A 443 -16.72 -12.23 -8.28
C LEU A 443 -15.64 -13.16 -7.71
N GLU A 444 -15.99 -14.28 -7.12
CA GLU A 444 -15.04 -15.30 -6.67
C GLU A 444 -14.33 -16.03 -7.82
N ASP A 445 -15.01 -16.21 -8.92
CA ASP A 445 -14.50 -16.92 -10.10
C ASP A 445 -15.02 -16.24 -11.38
N PRO A 446 -14.51 -15.04 -11.68
CA PRO A 446 -14.95 -14.29 -12.84
C PRO A 446 -14.48 -14.97 -14.13
N PRO A 447 -15.33 -14.99 -15.18
CA PRO A 447 -14.98 -15.63 -16.43
C PRO A 447 -13.85 -14.86 -17.14
N ARG A 448 -12.96 -15.58 -17.74
CA ARG A 448 -11.94 -15.00 -18.62
C ARG A 448 -12.56 -14.70 -19.97
N GLY A 449 -12.60 -13.44 -20.35
CA GLY A 449 -13.34 -12.97 -21.53
C GLY A 449 -14.84 -12.87 -21.25
N GLY A 450 -15.58 -12.26 -22.14
CA GLY A 450 -17.03 -12.11 -22.03
C GLY A 450 -17.49 -10.72 -21.61
N GLY A 451 -16.56 -9.75 -21.62
CA GLY A 451 -16.88 -8.33 -21.40
C GLY A 451 -16.64 -7.89 -19.96
N THR A 452 -16.81 -6.60 -19.76
CA THR A 452 -16.54 -5.89 -18.51
C THR A 452 -17.82 -5.57 -17.72
N ASP A 453 -18.99 -5.74 -18.34
CA ASP A 453 -20.28 -5.41 -17.74
C ASP A 453 -20.78 -6.52 -16.83
N LEU A 454 -20.77 -6.24 -15.52
CA LEU A 454 -21.23 -7.19 -14.50
C LEU A 454 -22.72 -7.52 -14.63
N SER A 455 -23.56 -6.60 -15.09
CA SER A 455 -24.99 -6.86 -15.28
C SER A 455 -25.26 -7.90 -16.35
N VAL A 456 -24.44 -7.96 -17.39
CA VAL A 456 -24.49 -9.00 -18.42
C VAL A 456 -24.12 -10.36 -17.84
N LEU A 457 -23.06 -10.43 -17.04
CA LEU A 457 -22.67 -11.68 -16.37
C LEU A 457 -23.72 -12.15 -15.37
N PHE A 458 -24.31 -11.22 -14.64
CA PHE A 458 -25.35 -11.52 -13.67
C PHE A 458 -26.58 -12.19 -14.28
N SER A 459 -26.94 -11.81 -15.52
CA SER A 459 -28.06 -12.40 -16.25
C SER A 459 -27.78 -13.82 -16.80
N ARG A 460 -26.50 -14.21 -16.89
CA ARG A 460 -26.10 -15.53 -17.42
C ARG A 460 -26.36 -16.63 -16.39
N ARG A 461 -26.93 -17.74 -16.85
CA ARG A 461 -27.13 -18.92 -16.02
C ARG A 461 -25.94 -19.88 -16.20
N GLN A 462 -24.95 -19.80 -15.31
CA GLN A 462 -23.87 -20.79 -15.25
C GLN A 462 -24.09 -21.73 -14.06
N PRO A 463 -24.09 -23.06 -14.29
CA PRO A 463 -24.37 -24.04 -13.23
C PRO A 463 -23.43 -23.90 -12.02
N GLY A 464 -22.14 -23.61 -12.25
CA GLY A 464 -21.17 -23.41 -11.19
C GLY A 464 -21.52 -22.23 -10.27
N TRP A 465 -21.96 -21.10 -10.83
CA TRP A 465 -22.39 -19.94 -10.04
C TRP A 465 -23.70 -20.21 -9.29
N GLN A 466 -24.64 -20.90 -9.90
CA GLN A 466 -25.90 -21.28 -9.23
C GLN A 466 -25.63 -22.18 -8.02
N GLN A 467 -24.82 -23.21 -8.21
CA GLN A 467 -24.45 -24.14 -7.14
C GLN A 467 -23.72 -23.37 -6.01
N ARG A 468 -22.78 -22.47 -6.37
CA ARG A 468 -22.05 -21.69 -5.39
C ARG A 468 -22.97 -20.72 -4.62
N SER A 469 -23.89 -20.06 -5.29
CA SER A 469 -24.87 -19.17 -4.66
C SER A 469 -25.73 -19.94 -3.64
N GLN A 470 -26.23 -21.13 -3.99
CA GLN A 470 -26.98 -21.96 -3.06
C GLN A 470 -26.17 -22.39 -1.84
N GLN A 471 -24.88 -22.72 -2.02
CA GLN A 471 -24.00 -23.06 -0.91
C GLN A 471 -23.79 -21.86 0.04
N LEU A 472 -23.62 -20.65 -0.52
CA LEU A 472 -23.47 -19.42 0.26
C LEU A 472 -24.73 -19.11 1.07
N LEU A 473 -25.90 -19.19 0.45
CA LEU A 473 -27.19 -18.97 1.13
C LEU A 473 -27.45 -20.00 2.23
N LYS A 474 -27.16 -21.28 1.97
CA LYS A 474 -27.25 -22.32 3.00
C LYS A 474 -26.30 -22.04 4.18
N ARG A 475 -25.10 -21.57 3.88
CA ARG A 475 -24.12 -21.24 4.92
C ARG A 475 -24.55 -20.07 5.79
N LEU A 476 -25.15 -19.06 5.18
CA LEU A 476 -25.68 -17.88 5.88
C LEU A 476 -26.94 -18.21 6.69
N GLN A 477 -27.59 -19.33 6.41
CA GLN A 477 -28.87 -19.75 7.05
C GLN A 477 -29.96 -18.66 6.93
N VAL A 478 -29.99 -17.97 5.79
CA VAL A 478 -30.96 -16.92 5.50
C VAL A 478 -32.05 -17.44 4.57
N ARG A 479 -33.21 -16.80 4.63
CA ARG A 479 -34.31 -17.08 3.72
C ARG A 479 -33.90 -16.73 2.30
N ASN A 480 -34.10 -17.68 1.36
CA ASN A 480 -33.79 -17.46 -0.05
C ASN A 480 -34.87 -16.60 -0.72
N GLY A 481 -34.52 -16.01 -1.83
CA GLY A 481 -35.38 -15.25 -2.73
C GLY A 481 -34.94 -15.40 -4.17
N GLU A 482 -35.42 -14.52 -5.02
CA GLU A 482 -35.02 -14.47 -6.43
C GLU A 482 -33.99 -13.36 -6.65
N PRO A 483 -32.89 -13.64 -7.38
CA PRO A 483 -31.92 -12.61 -7.70
C PRO A 483 -32.53 -11.47 -8.52
N ASP A 484 -32.33 -10.24 -8.07
CA ASP A 484 -32.86 -9.01 -8.67
C ASP A 484 -31.73 -8.08 -9.11
N SER A 485 -31.67 -7.77 -10.39
CA SER A 485 -30.66 -6.87 -10.96
C SER A 485 -30.71 -5.43 -10.41
N ALA A 486 -31.87 -4.99 -9.93
CA ALA A 486 -32.01 -3.67 -9.31
C ALA A 486 -31.26 -3.53 -7.98
N LEU A 487 -30.95 -4.64 -7.33
CA LEU A 487 -30.24 -4.70 -6.06
C LEU A 487 -28.71 -4.79 -6.21
N ILE A 488 -28.20 -4.93 -7.43
CA ILE A 488 -26.76 -5.06 -7.70
C ILE A 488 -26.01 -3.82 -7.19
N MET A 489 -26.47 -2.64 -7.59
CA MET A 489 -25.78 -1.38 -7.27
C MET A 489 -25.66 -1.13 -5.77
N PRO A 490 -26.72 -1.15 -4.95
CA PRO A 490 -26.60 -0.86 -3.53
C PRO A 490 -25.75 -1.90 -2.77
N LEU A 491 -25.80 -3.17 -3.19
CA LEU A 491 -25.00 -4.22 -2.59
C LEU A 491 -23.51 -4.04 -2.88
N LEU A 492 -23.15 -3.75 -4.12
CA LEU A 492 -21.77 -3.48 -4.50
C LEU A 492 -21.23 -2.19 -3.87
N ALA A 493 -22.05 -1.14 -3.81
CA ALA A 493 -21.61 0.16 -3.33
C ALA A 493 -21.10 0.11 -1.89
N ARG A 494 -21.72 -0.67 -1.03
CA ARG A 494 -21.30 -0.81 0.36
C ARG A 494 -20.02 -1.64 0.54
N ALA A 495 -19.81 -2.65 -0.29
CA ALA A 495 -18.61 -3.49 -0.24
C ALA A 495 -17.41 -2.89 -0.98
N PHE A 496 -17.68 -2.05 -1.98
CA PHE A 496 -16.70 -1.46 -2.87
C PHE A 496 -16.82 0.06 -2.93
N SER A 497 -17.13 0.71 -1.83
CA SER A 497 -17.34 2.17 -1.77
C SER A 497 -16.12 2.96 -2.23
N ASP A 498 -14.91 2.49 -1.94
CA ASP A 498 -13.65 3.07 -2.38
C ASP A 498 -13.37 2.87 -3.89
N ARG A 499 -14.14 2.00 -4.55
CA ARG A 499 -14.06 1.69 -5.99
C ARG A 499 -15.25 2.23 -6.79
N ILE A 500 -16.05 3.10 -6.22
CA ILE A 500 -16.97 3.95 -6.97
C ILE A 500 -16.15 4.86 -7.85
N ALA A 501 -16.50 4.96 -9.11
CA ALA A 501 -15.71 5.64 -10.13
C ALA A 501 -16.55 6.71 -10.83
N ARG A 502 -15.96 7.88 -11.02
CA ARG A 502 -16.52 8.97 -11.84
C ARG A 502 -15.64 9.20 -13.05
N ARG A 503 -16.26 9.35 -14.22
CA ARG A 503 -15.57 9.67 -15.45
C ARG A 503 -14.82 11.00 -15.33
N ARG A 504 -13.60 11.02 -15.82
CA ARG A 504 -12.74 12.20 -15.88
C ARG A 504 -12.27 12.45 -17.31
N GLY A 505 -12.64 13.61 -17.88
CA GLY A 505 -12.23 13.97 -19.22
C GLY A 505 -12.80 13.04 -20.29
N GLN A 506 -11.95 12.22 -20.90
CA GLN A 506 -12.29 11.34 -22.01
C GLN A 506 -13.13 10.12 -21.60
N GLU A 507 -13.87 9.56 -22.54
CA GLU A 507 -14.57 8.29 -22.36
C GLU A 507 -13.60 7.18 -21.97
N GLY A 508 -14.05 6.30 -21.08
CA GLY A 508 -13.25 5.19 -20.57
C GLY A 508 -12.20 5.56 -19.51
N ARG A 509 -12.06 6.84 -19.13
CA ARG A 509 -11.16 7.29 -18.05
C ARG A 509 -11.95 7.68 -16.82
N TYR A 510 -11.55 7.13 -15.68
CA TYR A 510 -12.24 7.28 -14.40
C TYR A 510 -11.30 7.66 -13.28
N GLN A 511 -11.86 8.33 -12.29
CA GLN A 511 -11.24 8.48 -10.98
C GLN A 511 -12.06 7.68 -9.96
N LEU A 512 -11.38 6.92 -9.12
CA LEU A 512 -12.01 6.15 -8.04
C LEU A 512 -12.17 7.00 -6.79
N ALA A 513 -13.09 6.58 -5.94
CA ALA A 513 -13.33 7.23 -4.65
C ALA A 513 -12.09 7.25 -3.73
N ASN A 514 -11.15 6.33 -3.89
CA ASN A 514 -9.86 6.35 -3.19
C ASN A 514 -8.82 7.30 -3.82
N GLY A 515 -9.18 8.02 -4.87
CA GLY A 515 -8.30 8.98 -5.56
C GLY A 515 -7.50 8.41 -6.72
N MET A 516 -7.51 7.10 -6.93
CA MET A 516 -6.77 6.47 -8.02
C MET A 516 -7.45 6.64 -9.37
N GLY A 517 -6.66 6.60 -10.44
CA GLY A 517 -7.16 6.50 -11.80
C GLY A 517 -7.52 5.07 -12.18
N ALA A 518 -8.55 4.93 -12.99
CA ALA A 518 -8.94 3.66 -13.60
C ALA A 518 -9.35 3.85 -15.06
N MET A 519 -9.26 2.79 -15.85
CA MET A 519 -9.52 2.86 -17.29
C MET A 519 -10.23 1.62 -17.82
N LEU A 520 -11.07 1.84 -18.80
CA LEU A 520 -11.63 0.84 -19.71
C LEU A 520 -10.94 0.95 -21.08
N ASP A 521 -11.02 -0.10 -21.87
CA ASP A 521 -10.61 -0.05 -23.27
C ASP A 521 -11.47 0.98 -24.02
N ALA A 522 -10.88 1.63 -25.04
CA ALA A 522 -11.49 2.78 -25.72
C ALA A 522 -12.83 2.47 -26.41
N ASP A 523 -13.03 1.23 -26.81
CA ASP A 523 -14.23 0.72 -27.47
C ASP A 523 -15.25 0.09 -26.50
N ASP A 524 -14.97 0.09 -25.21
CA ASP A 524 -15.86 -0.49 -24.22
C ASP A 524 -17.12 0.38 -24.01
N ALA A 525 -18.29 -0.24 -24.19
CA ALA A 525 -19.57 0.46 -24.07
C ALA A 525 -19.80 1.08 -22.69
N LEU A 526 -19.22 0.52 -21.64
CA LEU A 526 -19.29 1.08 -20.28
C LEU A 526 -18.59 2.43 -20.15
N GLY A 527 -17.65 2.75 -21.03
CA GLY A 527 -16.92 4.01 -21.01
C GLY A 527 -17.79 5.25 -21.19
N ARG A 528 -19.03 5.10 -21.64
CA ARG A 528 -19.99 6.19 -21.81
C ARG A 528 -20.71 6.60 -20.52
N HIS A 529 -20.72 5.73 -19.51
CA HIS A 529 -21.33 6.02 -18.24
C HIS A 529 -20.49 7.01 -17.43
N GLU A 530 -21.13 8.01 -16.83
CA GLU A 530 -20.44 8.96 -15.94
C GLU A 530 -19.98 8.30 -14.66
N TRP A 531 -20.78 7.36 -14.14
CA TRP A 531 -20.51 6.69 -12.88
C TRP A 531 -20.52 5.16 -13.04
N LEU A 532 -19.55 4.53 -12.39
CA LEU A 532 -19.41 3.08 -12.32
C LEU A 532 -19.08 2.64 -10.90
N ILE A 533 -19.31 1.36 -10.60
CA ILE A 533 -18.65 0.67 -9.49
C ILE A 533 -17.78 -0.41 -10.12
N ALA A 534 -16.49 -0.40 -9.79
CA ALA A 534 -15.50 -1.32 -10.37
C ALA A 534 -15.00 -2.33 -9.32
N PRO A 535 -15.71 -3.43 -9.06
CA PRO A 535 -15.33 -4.41 -8.05
C PRO A 535 -14.05 -5.17 -8.41
N LEU A 536 -13.71 -5.28 -9.68
CA LEU A 536 -12.54 -6.00 -10.14
C LEU A 536 -11.63 -5.09 -10.97
N LEU A 537 -10.47 -4.81 -10.40
CA LEU A 537 -9.44 -3.95 -10.97
C LEU A 537 -8.11 -4.70 -11.05
N LEU A 538 -7.33 -4.40 -12.06
CA LEU A 538 -5.97 -4.90 -12.21
C LEU A 538 -5.03 -3.74 -12.50
N GLN A 539 -4.00 -3.59 -11.68
CA GLN A 539 -2.96 -2.62 -11.93
C GLN A 539 -1.87 -3.23 -12.82
N GLY A 540 -1.67 -2.66 -14.01
CA GLY A 540 -0.58 -3.03 -14.90
C GLY A 540 0.73 -2.33 -14.55
N SER A 541 1.83 -2.82 -15.09
CA SER A 541 3.16 -2.21 -14.93
C SER A 541 3.36 -0.96 -15.80
N ALA A 542 2.57 -0.83 -16.88
CA ALA A 542 2.76 0.18 -17.91
C ALA A 542 1.93 1.47 -17.73
N SER A 543 0.96 1.50 -16.85
CA SER A 543 0.09 2.65 -16.64
C SER A 543 -0.13 2.92 -15.14
N PRO A 544 -0.16 4.19 -14.72
CA PRO A 544 -0.55 4.54 -13.36
C PRO A 544 -2.03 4.25 -13.09
N ASP A 545 -2.87 4.18 -14.13
CA ASP A 545 -4.28 3.88 -14.02
C ASP A 545 -4.52 2.37 -14.00
N ALA A 546 -5.36 1.90 -13.09
CA ALA A 546 -5.76 0.51 -13.01
C ALA A 546 -6.72 0.16 -14.15
N ARG A 547 -6.58 -1.03 -14.73
CA ARG A 547 -7.52 -1.54 -15.73
C ARG A 547 -8.77 -2.08 -15.03
N ILE A 548 -9.93 -1.65 -15.48
CA ILE A 548 -11.22 -2.17 -15.02
C ILE A 548 -11.50 -3.49 -15.72
N LEU A 549 -11.63 -4.57 -14.97
CA LEU A 549 -11.96 -5.89 -15.48
C LEU A 549 -13.46 -6.18 -15.42
N LEU A 550 -14.12 -5.74 -14.36
CA LEU A 550 -15.57 -5.79 -14.21
C LEU A 550 -16.06 -4.50 -13.58
N ALA A 551 -17.15 -3.98 -14.08
CA ALA A 551 -17.83 -2.82 -13.53
C ALA A 551 -19.36 -2.94 -13.70
N GLN A 552 -20.07 -2.24 -12.83
CA GLN A 552 -21.51 -2.05 -12.86
C GLN A 552 -21.81 -0.58 -13.11
N PRO A 553 -22.62 -0.24 -14.13
CA PRO A 553 -23.14 1.11 -14.28
C PRO A 553 -23.88 1.58 -13.03
N LEU A 554 -23.69 2.83 -12.68
CA LEU A 554 -24.23 3.43 -11.47
C LEU A 554 -25.03 4.68 -11.83
N ASP A 555 -26.27 4.75 -11.34
CA ASP A 555 -27.03 6.00 -11.28
C ASP A 555 -26.81 6.68 -9.93
N ILE A 556 -26.18 7.87 -9.97
CA ILE A 556 -25.77 8.57 -8.74
C ILE A 556 -26.96 8.98 -7.87
N ALA A 557 -28.08 9.35 -8.47
CA ALA A 557 -29.29 9.70 -7.71
C ALA A 557 -29.84 8.51 -6.94
N SER A 558 -29.88 7.34 -7.57
CA SER A 558 -30.27 6.09 -6.94
C SER A 558 -29.30 5.67 -5.83
N LEU A 559 -27.99 5.90 -6.01
CA LEU A 559 -26.98 5.63 -4.98
C LEU A 559 -27.20 6.53 -3.74
N ILE A 560 -27.41 7.82 -3.93
CA ILE A 560 -27.66 8.78 -2.85
C ILE A 560 -28.88 8.35 -2.04
N GLN A 561 -29.93 7.87 -2.70
CA GLN A 561 -31.13 7.40 -2.04
C GLN A 561 -30.95 6.07 -1.30
N ALA A 562 -30.22 5.12 -1.90
CA ALA A 562 -30.02 3.78 -1.35
C ALA A 562 -28.91 3.72 -0.27
N CYS A 563 -27.90 4.54 -0.41
CA CYS A 563 -26.71 4.53 0.45
C CYS A 563 -26.30 5.92 0.92
N PRO A 564 -27.16 6.66 1.63
CA PRO A 564 -26.87 8.02 2.07
C PRO A 564 -25.68 8.08 3.05
N ASP A 565 -25.40 7.00 3.75
CA ASP A 565 -24.29 6.85 4.68
C ASP A 565 -22.90 6.87 3.99
N LEU A 566 -22.82 6.65 2.69
CA LEU A 566 -21.57 6.77 1.92
C LEU A 566 -21.21 8.22 1.60
N LEU A 567 -22.15 9.13 1.73
CA LEU A 567 -21.95 10.53 1.41
C LEU A 567 -21.38 11.30 2.60
N ARG A 568 -20.40 12.13 2.29
CA ARG A 568 -19.82 13.08 3.24
C ARG A 568 -20.11 14.49 2.74
N GLN A 569 -20.81 15.26 3.57
CA GLN A 569 -21.01 16.68 3.33
C GLN A 569 -19.86 17.45 3.99
N SER A 570 -19.26 18.34 3.26
CA SER A 570 -18.27 19.29 3.78
C SER A 570 -18.58 20.68 3.24
N ASP A 571 -18.58 21.64 4.12
CA ASP A 571 -18.67 23.03 3.77
C ASP A 571 -17.23 23.57 3.72
N THR A 572 -16.88 24.19 2.59
CA THR A 572 -15.55 24.73 2.36
C THR A 572 -15.66 26.19 1.94
N VAL A 573 -14.81 27.00 2.51
CA VAL A 573 -14.63 28.38 2.09
C VAL A 573 -13.29 28.50 1.41
N GLU A 574 -13.28 28.97 0.18
CA GLU A 574 -12.07 29.08 -0.64
C GLU A 574 -11.81 30.53 -1.01
N TRP A 575 -10.54 30.87 -1.06
CA TRP A 575 -10.09 32.17 -1.52
C TRP A 575 -10.00 32.16 -3.05
N ASP A 576 -10.87 32.96 -3.72
CA ASP A 576 -10.83 33.16 -5.16
C ASP A 576 -9.84 34.29 -5.49
N GLU A 577 -8.69 33.96 -6.02
CA GLU A 577 -7.65 34.91 -6.40
C GLU A 577 -8.07 35.85 -7.51
N ALA A 578 -8.81 35.33 -8.47
CA ALA A 578 -9.19 36.07 -9.66
C ALA A 578 -10.14 37.22 -9.32
N GLN A 579 -11.01 36.99 -8.33
CA GLN A 579 -12.05 37.97 -7.92
C GLN A 579 -11.72 38.66 -6.58
N GLY A 580 -10.71 38.23 -5.87
CA GLY A 580 -10.37 38.75 -4.55
C GLY A 580 -11.46 38.56 -3.52
N THR A 581 -12.27 37.50 -3.66
CA THR A 581 -13.40 37.18 -2.79
C THR A 581 -13.26 35.80 -2.16
N LEU A 582 -14.02 35.58 -1.08
CA LEU A 582 -14.20 34.27 -0.49
C LEU A 582 -15.45 33.64 -1.10
N LYS A 583 -15.33 32.42 -1.57
CA LYS A 583 -16.44 31.60 -2.07
C LYS A 583 -16.67 30.44 -1.13
N ALA A 584 -17.89 30.29 -0.69
CA ALA A 584 -18.29 29.19 0.17
C ALA A 584 -19.08 28.16 -0.65
N TRP A 585 -18.69 26.91 -0.47
CA TRP A 585 -19.27 25.80 -1.20
C TRP A 585 -19.69 24.69 -0.24
N ARG A 586 -20.84 24.13 -0.48
CA ARG A 586 -21.26 22.88 0.11
C ARG A 586 -20.94 21.76 -0.87
N ARG A 587 -20.05 20.88 -0.49
CA ARG A 587 -19.65 19.73 -1.32
C ARG A 587 -20.17 18.45 -0.70
N MET A 588 -20.81 17.64 -1.53
CA MET A 588 -21.12 16.25 -1.19
C MET A 588 -20.10 15.37 -1.88
N ARG A 589 -19.48 14.50 -1.12
CA ARG A 589 -18.41 13.62 -1.58
C ARG A 589 -18.64 12.16 -1.22
N ILE A 590 -18.15 11.28 -2.08
CA ILE A 590 -17.92 9.87 -1.79
C ILE A 590 -16.41 9.66 -1.88
N GLY A 591 -15.75 9.45 -0.73
CA GLY A 591 -14.29 9.46 -0.68
C GLY A 591 -13.74 10.77 -1.24
N GLN A 592 -12.88 10.67 -2.26
CA GLN A 592 -12.31 11.84 -2.95
C GLN A 592 -13.16 12.35 -4.14
N LEU A 593 -14.24 11.65 -4.49
CA LEU A 593 -15.10 12.05 -5.59
C LEU A 593 -16.09 13.12 -5.13
N THR A 594 -16.17 14.20 -5.88
CA THR A 594 -17.20 15.23 -5.69
C THR A 594 -18.47 14.82 -6.42
N VAL A 595 -19.56 14.64 -5.69
CA VAL A 595 -20.87 14.28 -6.26
C VAL A 595 -21.62 15.54 -6.68
N SER A 596 -21.68 16.53 -5.79
CA SER A 596 -22.30 17.81 -6.07
C SER A 596 -21.59 18.96 -5.36
N VAL A 597 -21.67 20.12 -5.96
CA VAL A 597 -21.15 21.37 -5.42
C VAL A 597 -22.27 22.39 -5.47
N GLN A 598 -22.61 22.96 -4.31
CA GLN A 598 -23.61 24.01 -4.22
C GLN A 598 -23.03 25.25 -3.54
N PRO A 599 -23.33 26.46 -4.01
CA PRO A 599 -22.92 27.65 -3.30
C PRO A 599 -23.52 27.69 -1.90
N LEU A 600 -22.71 27.99 -0.92
CA LEU A 600 -23.17 28.22 0.45
C LEU A 600 -23.47 29.70 0.65
N ALA A 601 -24.73 30.06 0.86
CA ALA A 601 -25.17 31.45 0.89
C ALA A 601 -24.61 32.24 2.09
N LYS A 602 -24.41 31.59 3.23
CA LYS A 602 -23.89 32.21 4.47
C LYS A 602 -22.99 31.22 5.21
N PRO A 603 -21.68 31.22 4.96
CA PRO A 603 -20.75 30.50 5.79
C PRO A 603 -20.70 31.13 7.19
N SER A 604 -20.35 30.30 8.19
CA SER A 604 -20.11 30.81 9.53
C SER A 604 -18.87 31.72 9.56
N GLU A 605 -18.82 32.63 10.53
CA GLU A 605 -17.63 33.47 10.73
C GLU A 605 -16.37 32.65 10.98
N GLU A 606 -16.50 31.55 11.70
CA GLU A 606 -15.40 30.62 11.96
C GLU A 606 -14.87 29.99 10.68
N GLU A 607 -15.74 29.52 9.78
CA GLU A 607 -15.34 28.95 8.49
C GLU A 607 -14.66 29.99 7.59
N LEU A 608 -15.14 31.22 7.60
CA LEU A 608 -14.53 32.33 6.88
C LEU A 608 -13.12 32.63 7.42
N HIS A 609 -12.98 32.74 8.74
CA HIS A 609 -11.71 32.97 9.40
C HIS A 609 -10.72 31.85 9.11
N GLN A 610 -11.14 30.59 9.20
CA GLN A 610 -10.26 29.45 8.91
C GLN A 610 -9.79 29.46 7.45
N ALA A 611 -10.67 29.78 6.53
CA ALA A 611 -10.29 29.91 5.11
C ALA A 611 -9.29 31.05 4.87
N MET A 612 -9.46 32.17 5.57
CA MET A 612 -8.51 33.28 5.49
C MET A 612 -7.15 32.89 6.05
N LEU A 613 -7.10 32.23 7.21
CA LEU A 613 -5.85 31.77 7.82
C LEU A 613 -5.11 30.77 6.91
N ASN A 614 -5.83 29.83 6.33
CA ASN A 614 -5.26 28.87 5.38
C ASN A 614 -4.73 29.58 4.14
N GLY A 615 -5.47 30.51 3.59
CA GLY A 615 -5.03 31.32 2.45
C GLY A 615 -3.79 32.17 2.76
N ILE A 616 -3.68 32.70 3.97
CA ILE A 616 -2.48 33.44 4.41
C ILE A 616 -1.28 32.48 4.52
N ARG A 617 -1.47 31.24 5.03
CA ARG A 617 -0.39 30.24 5.07
C ARG A 617 0.12 29.87 3.68
N ASP A 618 -0.79 29.72 2.73
CA ASP A 618 -0.42 29.36 1.36
C ASP A 618 0.28 30.51 0.61
N LYS A 619 -0.09 31.73 0.88
CA LYS A 619 0.36 32.92 0.14
C LYS A 619 1.44 33.72 0.83
N GLY A 620 1.65 33.51 2.11
CA GLY A 620 2.58 34.27 2.96
C GLY A 620 1.95 35.53 3.58
N LEU A 621 2.69 36.13 4.51
CA LEU A 621 2.23 37.31 5.26
C LEU A 621 2.02 38.55 4.40
N ALA A 622 2.58 38.59 3.20
CA ALA A 622 2.46 39.73 2.28
C ALA A 622 1.04 40.03 1.83
N VAL A 623 0.09 39.09 1.98
CA VAL A 623 -1.32 39.30 1.68
C VAL A 623 -2.02 40.23 2.69
N LEU A 624 -1.46 40.35 3.88
CA LEU A 624 -1.93 41.28 4.90
C LEU A 624 -1.48 42.71 4.58
N ASN A 625 -2.11 43.69 5.17
CA ASN A 625 -1.65 45.07 5.09
C ASN A 625 -0.42 45.27 5.99
N TRP A 626 0.73 44.79 5.49
CA TRP A 626 1.99 44.83 6.19
C TRP A 626 2.62 46.21 6.06
N THR A 627 2.32 47.08 7.00
CA THR A 627 2.83 48.48 7.00
C THR A 627 4.27 48.52 7.46
N LEU A 628 4.94 49.67 7.18
CA LEU A 628 6.29 49.94 7.71
C LEU A 628 6.29 49.88 9.24
N GLU A 629 5.24 50.35 9.89
CA GLU A 629 5.09 50.27 11.35
C GLU A 629 5.03 48.83 11.86
N ALA A 630 4.27 47.96 11.20
CA ALA A 630 4.19 46.56 11.52
C ALA A 630 5.56 45.87 11.35
N GLU A 631 6.27 46.17 10.27
CA GLU A 631 7.59 45.58 10.03
C GLU A 631 8.61 46.07 11.07
N GLN A 632 8.60 47.35 11.43
CA GLN A 632 9.50 47.88 12.47
C GLN A 632 9.16 47.27 13.85
N PHE A 633 7.91 47.02 14.14
CA PHE A 633 7.52 46.34 15.37
C PHE A 633 8.01 44.88 15.39
N ARG A 634 7.87 44.18 14.29
CA ARG A 634 8.38 42.81 14.13
C ARG A 634 9.92 42.78 14.33
N LEU A 635 10.61 43.69 13.68
CA LEU A 635 12.08 43.80 13.78
C LEU A 635 12.55 44.14 15.20
N ARG A 636 11.81 45.00 15.92
CA ARG A 636 12.11 45.28 17.32
C ARG A 636 12.01 44.01 18.18
N LEU A 637 11.00 43.20 17.99
CA LEU A 637 10.86 41.90 18.66
C LEU A 637 11.97 40.93 18.29
N HIS A 638 12.32 40.87 17.00
CA HIS A 638 13.42 40.04 16.54
C HIS A 638 14.73 40.43 17.20
N CYS A 639 14.99 41.72 17.23
CA CYS A 639 16.18 42.26 17.88
C CYS A 639 16.16 42.06 19.41
N ALA A 640 15.01 42.19 20.04
CA ALA A 640 14.87 41.96 21.47
C ALA A 640 15.24 40.53 21.84
N ALA A 641 14.79 39.56 21.07
CA ALA A 641 15.15 38.15 21.26
C ALA A 641 16.67 37.92 21.12
N LYS A 642 17.33 38.68 20.23
CA LYS A 642 18.77 38.59 19.99
C LYS A 642 19.58 39.26 21.08
N TRP A 643 19.16 40.44 21.54
CA TRP A 643 19.97 41.28 22.44
C TRP A 643 19.61 41.13 23.91
N LEU A 644 18.40 40.66 24.20
CA LEU A 644 17.90 40.45 25.56
C LEU A 644 17.35 39.01 25.70
N PRO A 645 18.17 37.98 25.48
CA PRO A 645 17.72 36.60 25.44
C PRO A 645 17.27 36.06 26.79
N GLU A 646 17.50 36.76 27.87
CA GLU A 646 17.06 36.43 29.21
C GLU A 646 15.56 36.58 29.42
N TYR A 647 14.86 37.21 28.49
CA TYR A 647 13.41 37.35 28.50
C TYR A 647 12.81 36.44 27.42
N ASP A 648 11.60 35.95 27.65
CA ASP A 648 10.91 35.03 26.76
C ASP A 648 10.16 35.80 25.64
N TRP A 649 10.89 36.21 24.61
CA TRP A 649 10.31 36.88 23.46
C TRP A 649 9.70 35.91 22.48
N PRO A 650 8.50 36.21 21.89
CA PRO A 650 7.91 35.37 20.86
C PRO A 650 8.75 35.34 19.59
N ALA A 651 8.81 34.19 18.93
CA ALA A 651 9.42 34.08 17.61
C ALA A 651 8.57 34.83 16.56
N VAL A 652 9.23 35.68 15.77
CA VAL A 652 8.57 36.58 14.80
C VAL A 652 9.14 36.45 13.39
N ASP A 653 9.85 35.38 13.10
CA ASP A 653 10.18 35.02 11.72
C ASP A 653 8.88 34.60 10.96
N GLU A 654 8.92 34.69 9.65
CA GLU A 654 7.73 34.45 8.84
C GLU A 654 7.13 33.06 9.08
N ALA A 655 7.98 32.04 9.18
CA ALA A 655 7.51 30.66 9.40
C ALA A 655 6.79 30.52 10.75
N SER A 656 7.36 31.11 11.81
CA SER A 656 6.75 31.09 13.15
C SER A 656 5.45 31.88 13.21
N LEU A 657 5.38 33.04 12.55
CA LEU A 657 4.15 33.83 12.49
C LEU A 657 3.06 33.11 11.69
N LEU A 658 3.39 32.48 10.58
CA LEU A 658 2.44 31.67 9.80
C LEU A 658 1.94 30.45 10.57
N ALA A 659 2.82 29.82 11.35
CA ALA A 659 2.46 28.67 12.17
C ALA A 659 1.50 29.03 13.33
N THR A 660 1.53 30.27 13.81
CA THR A 660 0.83 30.74 15.00
C THR A 660 -0.26 31.77 14.73
N LEU A 661 -0.80 31.82 13.52
CA LEU A 661 -1.84 32.78 13.12
C LEU A 661 -3.05 32.79 14.05
N GLU A 662 -3.42 31.63 14.58
CA GLU A 662 -4.52 31.50 15.54
C GLU A 662 -4.26 32.26 16.84
N ASN A 663 -3.02 32.42 17.23
CA ASN A 663 -2.65 33.04 18.50
C ASN A 663 -2.58 34.57 18.41
N TRP A 664 -2.11 35.11 17.29
CA TRP A 664 -1.86 36.55 17.21
C TRP A 664 -2.77 37.29 16.21
N LEU A 665 -3.22 36.65 15.13
CA LEU A 665 -4.06 37.28 14.11
C LEU A 665 -5.54 37.04 14.34
N LEU A 666 -5.93 35.77 14.58
CA LEU A 666 -7.34 35.37 14.75
C LEU A 666 -8.09 36.19 15.82
N PRO A 667 -7.53 36.49 17.00
CA PRO A 667 -8.22 37.32 18.00
C PRO A 667 -8.63 38.73 17.51
N HIS A 668 -7.95 39.23 16.47
CA HIS A 668 -8.20 40.54 15.87
C HIS A 668 -9.10 40.49 14.63
N MET A 669 -9.58 39.28 14.27
CA MET A 669 -10.40 39.08 13.09
C MET A 669 -11.91 39.15 13.37
N THR A 670 -12.33 39.47 14.56
CA THR A 670 -13.79 39.65 14.87
C THR A 670 -14.42 40.65 13.93
N GLY A 671 -15.51 40.25 13.24
CA GLY A 671 -16.17 41.08 12.24
C GLY A 671 -15.51 41.13 10.87
N VAL A 672 -14.35 40.43 10.68
CA VAL A 672 -13.71 40.30 9.37
C VAL A 672 -14.43 39.22 8.57
N GLN A 673 -15.20 39.62 7.55
CA GLN A 673 -16.04 38.69 6.77
C GLN A 673 -15.67 38.67 5.29
N SER A 674 -14.66 39.43 4.87
CA SER A 674 -14.23 39.53 3.48
C SER A 674 -12.72 39.75 3.38
N LEU A 675 -12.15 39.47 2.22
CA LEU A 675 -10.74 39.75 1.95
C LEU A 675 -10.44 41.27 2.03
N ARG A 676 -11.39 42.10 1.70
CA ARG A 676 -11.24 43.54 1.83
C ARG A 676 -11.15 43.95 3.29
N SER A 677 -11.99 43.42 4.17
CA SER A 677 -11.89 43.68 5.61
C SER A 677 -10.65 43.07 6.23
N LEU A 678 -10.20 41.93 5.74
CA LEU A 678 -8.91 41.34 6.15
C LEU A 678 -7.72 42.26 5.83
N LYS A 679 -7.71 42.85 4.62
CA LYS A 679 -6.65 43.81 4.23
C LYS A 679 -6.69 45.11 5.00
N SER A 680 -7.81 45.47 5.61
CA SER A 680 -7.94 46.64 6.49
C SER A 680 -7.55 46.38 7.94
N LEU A 681 -7.24 45.13 8.28
CA LEU A 681 -6.83 44.73 9.63
C LEU A 681 -5.51 45.41 10.03
N ASN A 682 -5.45 45.93 11.24
CA ASN A 682 -4.25 46.54 11.78
C ASN A 682 -3.28 45.46 12.26
N VAL A 683 -2.31 45.12 11.42
CA VAL A 683 -1.28 44.10 11.69
C VAL A 683 -0.40 44.51 12.87
N THR A 684 -0.07 45.79 13.03
CA THR A 684 0.70 46.26 14.17
C THR A 684 0.01 45.94 15.50
N GLN A 685 -1.30 46.20 15.55
CA GLN A 685 -2.09 45.92 16.74
C GLN A 685 -2.17 44.40 17.02
N ALA A 686 -2.29 43.62 15.99
CA ALA A 686 -2.29 42.14 16.10
C ALA A 686 -0.95 41.61 16.62
N LEU A 687 0.17 42.11 16.10
CA LEU A 687 1.51 41.75 16.58
C LEU A 687 1.74 42.17 18.04
N ARG A 688 1.23 43.37 18.43
CA ARG A 688 1.28 43.78 19.84
C ARG A 688 0.56 42.80 20.78
N GLY A 689 -0.46 42.14 20.30
CA GLY A 689 -1.17 41.09 21.02
C GLY A 689 -0.34 39.84 21.36
N LEU A 690 0.82 39.65 20.74
CA LEU A 690 1.77 38.61 21.10
C LEU A 690 2.41 38.83 22.49
N LEU A 691 2.40 40.07 22.97
CA LEU A 691 3.04 40.46 24.23
C LEU A 691 1.97 40.82 25.28
N ASP A 692 2.23 40.44 26.52
CA ASP A 692 1.53 41.01 27.65
C ASP A 692 1.95 42.47 27.91
N TYR A 693 1.23 43.13 28.80
CA TYR A 693 1.47 44.52 29.11
C TYR A 693 2.90 44.78 29.65
N ALA A 694 3.40 43.88 30.49
CA ALA A 694 4.74 44.02 31.08
C ALA A 694 5.83 43.87 30.00
N MET A 695 5.66 42.93 29.08
CA MET A 695 6.59 42.72 27.98
C MET A 695 6.55 43.87 26.97
N LEU A 696 5.34 44.41 26.69
CA LEU A 696 5.22 45.61 25.84
C LEU A 696 5.93 46.80 26.43
N GLN A 697 5.75 47.07 27.72
CA GLN A 697 6.50 48.15 28.41
C GLN A 697 8.00 47.93 28.37
N ARG A 698 8.45 46.71 28.58
CA ARG A 698 9.85 46.34 28.49
C ARG A 698 10.41 46.59 27.10
N LEU A 699 9.69 46.16 26.09
CA LEU A 699 10.09 46.41 24.69
C LEU A 699 10.20 47.91 24.40
N ASP A 700 9.23 48.70 24.82
CA ASP A 700 9.23 50.13 24.61
C ASP A 700 10.30 50.88 25.41
N SER A 701 10.70 50.36 26.58
CA SER A 701 11.79 50.93 27.37
C SER A 701 13.16 50.51 26.89
N GLU A 702 13.35 49.23 26.54
CA GLU A 702 14.67 48.69 26.19
C GLU A 702 15.02 48.82 24.69
N LEU A 703 14.05 48.68 23.82
CA LEU A 703 14.17 48.90 22.38
C LEU A 703 13.13 49.91 21.89
N PRO A 704 13.28 51.20 22.26
CA PRO A 704 12.28 52.21 21.94
C PRO A 704 12.17 52.44 20.43
N GLY A 705 10.97 52.82 19.95
CA GLY A 705 10.76 53.19 18.53
C GLY A 705 11.42 54.55 18.17
N HIS A 706 11.69 55.38 19.17
CA HIS A 706 12.26 56.73 18.99
C HIS A 706 13.35 57.02 20.01
N TYR A 707 14.32 57.81 19.62
CA TYR A 707 15.31 58.35 20.54
C TYR A 707 15.11 59.88 20.66
N THR A 708 15.15 60.37 21.88
CA THR A 708 15.07 61.80 22.13
C THR A 708 16.48 62.38 22.11
N VAL A 709 16.77 63.17 21.07
CA VAL A 709 18.08 63.81 20.88
C VAL A 709 18.19 65.03 21.78
N PRO A 710 19.40 65.58 21.98
CA PRO A 710 19.61 66.70 22.91
C PRO A 710 18.75 67.94 22.71
N THR A 711 18.26 68.17 21.50
CA THR A 711 17.27 69.23 21.19
C THR A 711 15.87 68.99 21.69
N GLY A 712 15.58 67.78 22.19
CA GLY A 712 14.25 67.31 22.55
C GLY A 712 13.44 66.75 21.40
N SER A 713 13.99 66.69 20.19
CA SER A 713 13.32 66.03 19.05
C SER A 713 13.30 64.54 19.24
N ARG A 714 12.15 63.93 18.93
CA ARG A 714 11.99 62.49 18.91
C ARG A 714 12.30 61.99 17.50
N ILE A 715 13.37 61.29 17.33
CA ILE A 715 13.82 60.75 16.05
C ILE A 715 13.56 59.23 16.04
N THR A 716 12.99 58.73 14.95
CA THR A 716 12.67 57.31 14.79
C THR A 716 13.94 56.46 14.69
N ILE A 717 14.03 55.43 15.49
CA ILE A 717 15.07 54.41 15.38
C ILE A 717 14.61 53.41 14.35
N ARG A 718 15.43 53.13 13.34
CA ARG A 718 15.17 52.08 12.33
C ARG A 718 15.90 50.81 12.73
N TYR A 719 15.10 49.76 12.96
CA TYR A 719 15.61 48.43 13.28
C TYR A 719 15.81 47.63 12.01
N HIS A 720 16.81 46.77 12.01
CA HIS A 720 17.16 45.86 10.91
C HIS A 720 17.35 44.45 11.44
N GLU A 721 17.17 43.45 10.57
CA GLU A 721 17.30 42.06 10.97
C GLU A 721 18.73 41.67 11.35
N ASP A 722 19.71 42.05 10.52
CA ASP A 722 21.12 41.68 10.69
C ASP A 722 22.04 42.83 10.98
N ASN A 723 21.55 44.05 10.87
CA ASN A 723 22.37 45.24 11.09
C ASN A 723 21.99 45.96 12.39
N PRO A 724 22.92 46.71 13.00
CA PRO A 724 22.61 47.56 14.15
C PRO A 724 21.51 48.56 13.85
N PRO A 725 20.76 48.99 14.87
CA PRO A 725 19.71 50.00 14.72
C PRO A 725 20.29 51.36 14.36
N ALA A 726 19.61 52.05 13.43
CA ALA A 726 20.10 53.31 12.88
C ALA A 726 19.23 54.51 13.30
N LEU A 727 19.89 55.60 13.57
CA LEU A 727 19.26 56.89 13.87
C LEU A 727 19.73 57.94 12.87
N ALA A 728 18.86 58.43 12.02
CA ALA A 728 19.16 59.49 11.06
C ALA A 728 18.77 60.84 11.65
N VAL A 729 19.73 61.65 11.97
CA VAL A 729 19.55 62.93 12.68
C VAL A 729 20.46 64.04 12.14
N ARG A 730 19.97 65.28 12.15
CA ARG A 730 20.83 66.39 11.83
C ARG A 730 21.97 66.50 12.86
N MET A 731 23.18 66.65 12.38
CA MET A 731 24.37 66.69 13.23
C MET A 731 24.24 67.70 14.35
N GLN A 732 23.68 68.87 14.10
CA GLN A 732 23.52 69.94 15.06
C GLN A 732 22.58 69.59 16.23
N GLU A 733 21.66 68.67 16.01
CA GLU A 733 20.72 68.18 17.06
C GLU A 733 21.45 67.22 18.01
N MET A 734 22.60 66.70 17.63
CA MET A 734 23.47 65.84 18.45
C MET A 734 24.54 66.61 19.24
N PHE A 735 24.70 67.90 19.05
CA PHE A 735 25.63 68.70 19.87
C PHE A 735 25.25 68.60 21.34
N GLY A 736 26.23 68.49 22.18
CA GLY A 736 26.04 68.25 23.61
C GLY A 736 26.01 66.78 24.00
N GLU A 737 25.96 65.89 23.03
CA GLU A 737 26.03 64.47 23.26
C GLU A 737 27.47 63.96 23.08
N ALA A 738 28.12 63.53 24.18
CA ALA A 738 29.51 63.12 24.15
C ALA A 738 29.74 61.70 23.74
N LYS A 739 28.77 60.82 24.02
CA LYS A 739 28.83 59.38 23.81
C LYS A 739 27.78 58.92 22.85
N THR A 740 28.03 57.82 22.16
CA THR A 740 27.04 57.18 21.32
C THR A 740 25.85 56.74 22.13
N PRO A 741 24.61 57.12 21.74
CA PRO A 741 23.41 56.58 22.36
C PRO A 741 23.34 55.05 22.27
N THR A 742 22.88 54.40 23.32
CA THR A 742 22.74 52.97 23.39
C THR A 742 21.29 52.56 23.72
N ILE A 743 20.93 51.39 23.34
CA ILE A 743 19.67 50.74 23.69
C ILE A 743 19.91 49.34 24.28
N ALA A 744 18.90 48.62 24.62
CA ALA A 744 18.97 47.25 25.16
C ALA A 744 19.92 47.16 26.39
N GLN A 745 19.65 47.99 27.42
CA GLN A 745 20.46 48.05 28.65
C GLN A 745 21.96 48.43 28.40
N GLY A 746 22.18 49.26 27.40
CA GLY A 746 23.55 49.69 27.06
C GLY A 746 24.32 48.68 26.17
N ARG A 747 23.71 47.55 25.79
CA ARG A 747 24.40 46.50 25.03
C ARG A 747 24.60 46.84 23.56
N VAL A 748 23.73 47.68 23.00
CA VAL A 748 23.71 47.98 21.57
C VAL A 748 23.83 49.46 21.32
N PRO A 749 24.94 49.94 20.74
CA PRO A 749 25.09 51.32 20.31
C PRO A 749 24.29 51.55 19.03
N LEU A 750 23.66 52.72 18.94
CA LEU A 750 22.97 53.14 17.71
C LEU A 750 24.00 53.52 16.64
N VAL A 751 23.69 53.19 15.41
CA VAL A 751 24.41 53.72 14.25
C VAL A 751 23.83 55.09 13.95
N LEU A 752 24.67 56.13 14.08
CA LEU A 752 24.22 57.50 13.80
C LEU A 752 24.47 57.83 12.33
N GLU A 753 23.42 58.10 11.61
CA GLU A 753 23.46 58.68 10.28
C GLU A 753 23.36 60.21 10.46
N LEU A 754 24.47 60.87 10.55
CA LEU A 754 24.52 62.33 10.77
C LEU A 754 24.20 63.05 9.48
N LEU A 755 23.20 63.94 9.54
CA LEU A 755 22.68 64.65 8.38
C LEU A 755 23.08 66.12 8.43
N SER A 756 23.22 66.75 7.26
CA SER A 756 23.33 68.17 7.09
C SER A 756 22.07 68.93 7.52
N PRO A 757 22.12 70.27 7.69
CA PRO A 757 20.87 71.02 7.90
C PRO A 757 19.76 70.80 6.87
N ALA A 758 20.14 70.47 5.65
CA ALA A 758 19.23 70.12 4.58
C ALA A 758 18.90 68.64 4.54
N GLN A 759 19.18 67.90 5.61
CA GLN A 759 18.88 66.48 5.76
C GLN A 759 19.58 65.55 4.75
N ARG A 760 20.74 65.92 4.24
CA ARG A 760 21.57 65.07 3.38
C ARG A 760 22.61 64.32 4.22
N PRO A 761 22.85 63.05 3.93
CA PRO A 761 23.83 62.26 4.65
C PRO A 761 25.23 62.90 4.60
N LEU A 762 25.85 62.99 5.76
CA LEU A 762 27.21 63.51 5.91
C LEU A 762 28.17 62.45 6.35
N GLN A 763 27.84 61.73 7.41
CA GLN A 763 28.68 60.74 8.05
C GLN A 763 27.82 59.69 8.71
N ILE A 764 28.30 58.46 8.70
CA ILE A 764 27.76 57.34 9.45
C ILE A 764 28.81 56.94 10.50
N THR A 765 28.42 56.92 11.76
CA THR A 765 29.32 56.54 12.84
C THR A 765 28.64 55.63 13.84
N ARG A 766 29.42 54.69 14.39
CA ARG A 766 29.05 53.84 15.53
C ARG A 766 29.70 54.37 16.84
N ASP A 767 30.64 55.30 16.75
CA ASP A 767 31.34 55.94 17.88
C ASP A 767 31.32 57.45 17.71
N LEU A 768 30.34 58.08 18.36
CA LEU A 768 30.17 59.52 18.30
C LEU A 768 31.35 60.24 18.92
N SER A 769 31.93 59.74 19.99
CA SER A 769 33.10 60.35 20.68
C SER A 769 34.28 60.34 19.74
N ALA A 770 34.61 59.25 19.13
CA ALA A 770 35.70 59.16 18.15
C ALA A 770 35.43 60.06 16.93
N PHE A 771 34.20 60.17 16.48
CA PHE A 771 33.82 61.05 15.39
C PHE A 771 34.05 62.51 15.78
N TRP A 772 33.62 62.97 16.96
CA TRP A 772 33.83 64.33 17.44
C TRP A 772 35.27 64.69 17.52
N GLN A 773 36.17 63.77 17.94
CA GLN A 773 37.61 64.01 18.09
C GLN A 773 38.38 63.89 16.77
N GLY A 774 37.87 63.21 15.78
CA GLY A 774 38.58 62.95 14.52
C GLY A 774 37.88 63.55 13.29
N ALA A 775 37.10 62.75 12.61
CA ALA A 775 36.49 63.05 11.29
C ALA A 775 35.61 64.32 11.29
N TYR A 776 35.08 64.72 12.42
CA TYR A 776 34.26 65.90 12.55
C TYR A 776 34.95 67.19 12.04
N ARG A 777 36.27 67.35 12.22
CA ARG A 777 37.02 68.55 11.81
C ARG A 777 36.93 68.73 10.29
N GLU A 778 37.02 67.71 9.53
CA GLU A 778 36.89 67.82 8.06
C GLU A 778 35.46 68.18 7.65
N VAL A 779 34.50 67.51 8.27
CA VAL A 779 33.06 67.80 8.05
C VAL A 779 32.73 69.22 8.47
N GLN A 780 33.23 69.69 9.59
CA GLN A 780 33.11 71.08 10.07
C GLN A 780 33.56 72.07 9.02
N LYS A 781 34.75 71.82 8.47
CA LYS A 781 35.37 72.74 7.49
C LYS A 781 34.50 72.81 6.22
N GLU A 782 34.04 71.67 5.74
CA GLU A 782 33.15 71.56 4.58
C GLU A 782 31.82 72.27 4.88
N MET A 783 31.20 71.98 6.03
CA MET A 783 29.87 72.49 6.38
C MET A 783 29.89 73.98 6.70
N LYS A 784 31.00 74.53 7.28
CA LYS A 784 31.18 76.03 7.44
C LYS A 784 31.10 76.72 6.09
N GLY A 785 31.69 76.15 5.06
CA GLY A 785 31.62 76.67 3.71
C GLY A 785 30.22 76.57 3.07
N ARG A 786 29.56 75.46 3.23
CA ARG A 786 28.28 75.16 2.59
C ARG A 786 27.07 75.69 3.33
N TYR A 787 27.13 75.77 4.68
CA TYR A 787 26.05 76.23 5.56
C TYR A 787 26.53 77.26 6.58
N PRO A 788 27.06 78.48 6.14
CA PRO A 788 27.71 79.43 7.02
C PRO A 788 26.77 80.03 8.08
N LYS A 789 25.50 80.01 7.84
CA LYS A 789 24.47 80.50 8.77
C LYS A 789 24.16 79.59 9.96
N HIS A 790 24.72 78.42 9.97
CA HIS A 790 24.51 77.40 11.01
C HIS A 790 25.70 77.32 11.97
N VAL A 791 25.51 76.81 13.15
CA VAL A 791 26.53 76.62 14.17
C VAL A 791 27.37 75.41 13.85
N TRP A 792 28.72 75.62 13.81
CA TRP A 792 29.73 74.56 13.61
C TRP A 792 30.81 74.72 14.63
N PRO A 793 30.60 74.30 15.92
CA PRO A 793 31.54 74.56 17.02
C PRO A 793 32.84 73.74 16.88
N ASP A 794 33.90 74.20 17.58
CA ASP A 794 35.16 73.44 17.66
C ASP A 794 35.08 72.30 18.68
N ASP A 795 34.18 72.39 19.67
CA ASP A 795 33.88 71.37 20.66
C ASP A 795 32.38 70.97 20.62
N PRO A 796 31.98 70.10 19.70
CA PRO A 796 30.59 69.74 19.51
C PRO A 796 30.00 68.99 20.68
N ALA A 797 30.81 68.21 21.43
CA ALA A 797 30.38 67.43 22.58
C ALA A 797 29.88 68.30 23.73
N ASN A 798 30.39 69.52 23.87
CA ASN A 798 30.06 70.46 24.95
C ASN A 798 29.25 71.67 24.47
N THR A 799 28.79 71.64 23.24
CA THR A 799 28.06 72.79 22.69
C THR A 799 26.55 72.53 22.76
N ALA A 800 25.74 73.57 23.03
CA ALA A 800 24.28 73.45 23.08
C ALA A 800 23.75 73.01 21.73
N PRO A 801 22.83 72.02 21.68
CA PRO A 801 22.21 71.53 20.44
C PRO A 801 21.25 72.56 19.85
N THR A 802 21.14 72.60 18.52
CA THR A 802 20.27 73.57 17.86
C THR A 802 19.64 73.02 16.59
N ARG A 803 18.41 73.42 16.30
CA ARG A 803 17.73 73.24 15.02
C ARG A 803 17.83 74.49 14.14
N ARG A 804 18.27 75.55 14.67
CA ARG A 804 18.14 76.89 14.07
C ARG A 804 19.50 77.43 13.56
N THR A 805 19.44 78.44 12.76
CA THR A 805 20.61 79.19 12.34
C THR A 805 21.15 80.02 13.51
N LYS A 806 22.41 80.52 13.39
CA LYS A 806 23.07 81.31 14.38
C LYS A 806 22.28 82.51 14.89
N LYS A 807 21.44 83.08 14.11
CA LYS A 807 20.61 84.25 14.47
C LYS A 807 19.48 83.85 15.49
N TYR A 808 19.17 82.63 15.63
CA TYR A 808 18.02 82.13 16.44
C TYR A 808 18.47 80.99 17.40
N SER A 809 19.73 80.67 17.45
CA SER A 809 20.27 79.63 18.36
C SER A 809 20.65 80.11 19.71
#